data_8439183a677cb1eb6e0d08ab057caf4a
#
_entry.id   8439183a677cb1eb6e0d08ab057caf4a
#
_cell.length_a   1.000
_cell.length_b   1.000
_cell.length_c   1.000
_cell.angle_alpha   90.00
_cell.angle_beta   90.00
_cell.angle_gamma   90.00
#
_symmetry.space_group_name_H-M   'P 1'
#
loop_
_entity.id
_entity.type
_entity.pdbx_description
1 polymer ?
#
loop_
_entity_poly.entity_id
_entity_poly.type
_entity_poly.pdbx_seq_one_letter_code
_entity_poly.pdbx_strand_id
1 'polypeptide(L)'
;VALCIRAAGAAFALSLAVGTVAPASVLIPDGRTIAPAGFTIPVESFASQCALSPDGKWLAVLALDRGAIDIIDTHESILADRLVVPHATGFTWTTDGLYVSAGYTGTIARFGYDGSASKAAPKFVKRTPLQIGPGLLNGIAENPKTHRVLVARTAAREVVALDDSGAVTARYPASGQPFDIGITPAGFVASLYDSDHVDAWSQSGARTRVATGPHPTRLLVAAGRVFVADADGHEVVELSSGDFGVKRRFDLAVSASQPPGQTPAGMALSNDGTTLFVAESGFNDVAAIELATGRVAGRIPTGWYPTDVAFLARSTVGKKDDRIRPQLWIASAKGMGSQPDPAGEWNGTYTGIVQHLVADPEKFSAWSRTVAGNDRFDAGAPQTALPPIKHVVFIVKENKHFDEEFADVPGADADPKLLLYGQKYTPNAHALAEGYTLFDNFMSDGEASIYGHAWTTQAMANDYHERNAHARDEDDATASPLVPWSIWPFSLAGEDTLTAAQMDFDWYRDLGALPGGPRMNVSGVFGPRGELIDELQRHGISFRVYGEQMTMLPSGAIAPGLAAHAARDYPGAHIDFGVRDSIRAQRFLADVDAHGLAAYSYLTLPTDHTAGSTPGLLTPASFVASNDAALGTIVAALSRRPDWKSTVVFVTFDDAQGTGDHVDDHRMAAFAVGPYVRRGYIDGTRYALPSILRTVEVLFGVNPLNIYDAAAPPMFDAFAAQPDVSPYAALPANIPIVANPGVLDPKSVSFDLDGPASALIPAQEWASVRGAASLASHEAYLQRLGSPVLALSASGVDR
;
A
#
# COMPACT_ATOMS: atom_id res chain seq x y z
N VAL A 1 -3.66 17.52 39.72
CA VAL A 1 -3.43 16.23 40.35
C VAL A 1 -2.46 15.51 39.44
N ALA A 2 -1.22 15.37 39.88
CA ALA A 2 -0.14 14.77 39.10
C ALA A 2 -0.42 13.27 38.93
N LEU A 3 -0.63 12.80 37.73
CA LEU A 3 -0.67 11.38 37.41
C LEU A 3 0.75 10.93 37.07
N CYS A 4 1.30 10.08 37.89
CA CYS A 4 2.54 9.36 37.60
C CYS A 4 2.25 8.33 36.51
N ILE A 5 2.62 8.64 35.30
CA ILE A 5 2.76 7.62 34.23
C ILE A 5 4.02 6.81 34.60
N ARG A 6 3.82 5.63 35.14
CA ARG A 6 4.87 4.62 35.20
C ARG A 6 5.05 4.13 33.76
N ALA A 7 6.17 4.53 33.15
CA ALA A 7 6.68 3.83 31.98
C ALA A 7 6.88 2.36 32.39
N ALA A 8 5.97 1.50 31.97
CA ALA A 8 6.21 0.08 31.88
C ALA A 8 7.21 -0.10 30.75
N GLY A 9 8.51 -0.08 31.08
CA GLY A 9 9.53 -0.54 30.17
C GLY A 9 9.26 -2.02 29.88
N ALA A 10 8.57 -2.30 28.79
CA ALA A 10 8.61 -3.62 28.21
C ALA A 10 10.06 -3.86 27.79
N ALA A 11 10.79 -4.62 28.60
CA ALA A 11 12.04 -5.22 28.16
C ALA A 11 11.63 -6.20 27.05
N PHE A 12 11.63 -5.73 25.81
CA PHE A 12 11.63 -6.64 24.67
C PHE A 12 12.88 -7.51 24.83
N ALA A 13 12.69 -8.78 25.13
CA ALA A 13 13.72 -9.76 24.95
C ALA A 13 14.02 -9.76 23.45
N LEU A 14 15.12 -9.12 23.06
CA LEU A 14 15.68 -9.21 21.74
C LEU A 14 15.96 -10.69 21.49
N SER A 15 15.00 -11.44 20.95
CA SER A 15 15.29 -12.78 20.45
C SER A 15 16.21 -12.55 19.27
N LEU A 16 17.45 -12.99 19.37
CA LEU A 16 18.42 -12.97 18.29
C LEU A 16 17.79 -13.71 17.10
N ALA A 17 17.23 -12.94 16.17
CA ALA A 17 16.72 -13.51 14.93
C ALA A 17 17.92 -13.97 14.10
N VAL A 18 18.12 -15.27 14.08
CA VAL A 18 19.18 -15.90 13.28
C VAL A 18 18.63 -16.05 11.86
N GLY A 19 19.42 -15.63 10.88
CA GLY A 19 19.06 -15.82 9.47
C GLY A 19 18.78 -17.28 9.14
N THR A 20 17.69 -17.52 8.44
CA THR A 20 17.25 -18.87 8.01
C THR A 20 17.37 -19.02 6.49
N VAL A 21 17.47 -20.26 6.02
CA VAL A 21 17.30 -20.54 4.59
C VAL A 21 15.83 -20.24 4.25
N ALA A 22 15.61 -19.41 3.24
CA ALA A 22 14.26 -19.07 2.80
C ALA A 22 13.45 -20.33 2.43
N PRO A 23 12.11 -20.35 2.69
CA PRO A 23 11.24 -21.43 2.25
C PRO A 23 11.27 -21.56 0.71
N ALA A 24 10.85 -22.71 0.19
CA ALA A 24 10.93 -23.01 -1.24
C ALA A 24 10.11 -22.03 -2.11
N SER A 25 8.90 -21.68 -1.67
CA SER A 25 8.07 -20.60 -2.24
C SER A 25 6.93 -20.29 -1.30
N VAL A 26 6.41 -19.06 -1.40
CA VAL A 26 5.24 -18.57 -0.63
C VAL A 26 4.27 -17.91 -1.61
N LEU A 27 2.99 -18.18 -1.43
CA LEU A 27 1.91 -17.54 -2.17
C LEU A 27 1.56 -16.21 -1.48
N ILE A 28 1.50 -15.13 -2.23
CA ILE A 28 1.12 -13.80 -1.73
C ILE A 28 -0.32 -13.45 -2.12
N PRO A 29 -0.94 -12.40 -1.53
CA PRO A 29 -2.36 -12.07 -1.75
C PRO A 29 -2.76 -11.97 -3.21
N ASP A 30 -2.01 -11.33 -4.07
CA ASP A 30 -2.29 -11.16 -5.50
C ASP A 30 -2.24 -12.47 -6.33
N GLY A 31 -2.00 -13.61 -5.68
CA GLY A 31 -1.96 -14.92 -6.32
C GLY A 31 -0.62 -15.26 -6.99
N ARG A 32 0.36 -14.36 -6.96
CA ARG A 32 1.73 -14.66 -7.39
C ARG A 32 2.48 -15.40 -6.28
N THR A 33 3.68 -15.84 -6.57
CA THR A 33 4.55 -16.51 -5.59
C THR A 33 5.85 -15.74 -5.42
N ILE A 34 6.46 -15.86 -4.25
CA ILE A 34 7.82 -15.40 -3.98
C ILE A 34 8.69 -16.57 -3.57
N ALA A 35 9.97 -16.52 -3.92
CA ALA A 35 10.93 -17.58 -3.60
C ALA A 35 12.34 -16.97 -3.40
N PRO A 36 12.58 -16.24 -2.30
CA PRO A 36 13.81 -15.49 -2.08
C PRO A 36 15.06 -16.39 -2.18
N ALA A 37 16.08 -15.91 -2.87
CA ALA A 37 17.35 -16.61 -2.95
C ALA A 37 18.22 -16.28 -1.71
N GLY A 38 18.97 -17.25 -1.21
CA GLY A 38 19.94 -17.04 -0.11
C GLY A 38 19.33 -17.16 1.28
N PHE A 39 19.76 -16.28 2.20
CA PHE A 39 19.33 -16.27 3.60
C PHE A 39 18.48 -15.04 3.88
N THR A 40 17.51 -15.18 4.75
CA THR A 40 16.61 -14.10 5.17
C THR A 40 16.74 -13.83 6.67
N ILE A 41 16.69 -12.55 7.05
CA ILE A 41 16.71 -12.07 8.43
C ILE A 41 15.44 -11.25 8.61
N PRO A 42 14.52 -11.61 9.52
CA PRO A 42 13.36 -10.80 9.84
C PRO A 42 13.80 -9.44 10.41
N VAL A 43 13.14 -8.38 9.93
CA VAL A 43 13.28 -7.00 10.41
C VAL A 43 11.90 -6.42 10.64
N GLU A 44 11.82 -5.22 11.20
CA GLU A 44 10.52 -4.57 11.42
C GLU A 44 9.81 -4.27 10.10
N SER A 45 8.49 -4.12 10.19
CA SER A 45 7.60 -3.96 9.04
C SER A 45 7.88 -2.71 8.22
N PHE A 46 7.62 -2.83 6.96
CA PHE A 46 7.91 -1.96 5.84
C PHE A 46 9.37 -1.51 5.78
N ALA A 47 10.27 -2.50 5.61
CA ALA A 47 11.70 -2.25 5.35
C ALA A 47 11.87 -1.47 4.04
N SER A 48 12.12 -0.15 4.12
CA SER A 48 12.03 0.78 2.97
C SER A 48 13.36 1.29 2.43
N GLN A 49 14.41 1.20 3.24
CA GLN A 49 15.77 1.64 2.87
C GLN A 49 16.80 0.79 3.61
N CYS A 50 17.92 0.46 2.95
CA CYS A 50 19.04 -0.16 3.63
C CYS A 50 20.38 0.45 3.19
N ALA A 51 21.33 0.58 4.13
CA ALA A 51 22.65 1.08 3.81
C ALA A 51 23.71 0.49 4.74
N LEU A 52 24.85 0.12 4.15
CA LEU A 52 26.01 -0.35 4.90
C LEU A 52 26.71 0.80 5.63
N SER A 53 27.18 0.53 6.87
CA SER A 53 28.12 1.42 7.55
C SER A 53 29.38 1.61 6.72
N PRO A 54 30.12 2.73 6.89
CA PRO A 54 31.34 2.99 6.11
C PRO A 54 32.41 1.89 6.21
N ASP A 55 32.43 1.14 7.31
CA ASP A 55 33.34 0.01 7.52
C ASP A 55 32.77 -1.36 7.05
N GLY A 56 31.51 -1.37 6.59
CA GLY A 56 30.80 -2.56 6.10
C GLY A 56 30.42 -3.57 7.17
N LYS A 57 30.58 -3.26 8.46
CA LYS A 57 30.25 -4.19 9.55
C LYS A 57 28.75 -4.28 9.84
N TRP A 58 28.04 -3.20 9.60
CA TRP A 58 26.64 -3.05 9.94
C TRP A 58 25.83 -2.69 8.70
N LEU A 59 24.64 -3.26 8.60
CA LEU A 59 23.62 -2.80 7.70
C LEU A 59 22.52 -2.13 8.54
N ALA A 60 22.25 -0.86 8.29
CA ALA A 60 21.07 -0.18 8.82
C ALA A 60 19.90 -0.38 7.87
N VAL A 61 18.72 -0.68 8.41
CA VAL A 61 17.47 -0.89 7.66
C VAL A 61 16.38 -0.02 8.27
N LEU A 62 15.81 0.86 7.47
CA LEU A 62 14.68 1.70 7.88
C LEU A 62 13.38 0.91 7.75
N ALA A 63 12.63 0.85 8.83
CA ALA A 63 11.27 0.34 8.89
C ALA A 63 10.29 1.50 9.09
N LEU A 64 9.36 1.70 8.15
CA LEU A 64 8.46 2.87 8.17
C LEU A 64 7.36 2.72 9.23
N ASP A 65 6.69 1.58 9.31
CA ASP A 65 5.50 1.39 10.15
C ASP A 65 5.73 1.70 11.62
N ARG A 66 6.86 1.26 12.16
CA ARG A 66 7.18 1.45 13.56
C ARG A 66 8.18 2.56 13.83
N GLY A 67 8.59 3.27 12.79
CA GLY A 67 9.61 4.31 12.91
C GLY A 67 10.88 3.77 13.59
N ALA A 68 11.52 2.77 12.99
CA ALA A 68 12.70 2.12 13.53
C ALA A 68 13.83 2.00 12.51
N ILE A 69 15.05 1.95 13.02
CA ILE A 69 16.23 1.54 12.25
C ILE A 69 16.76 0.24 12.85
N ASP A 70 16.61 -0.86 12.14
CA ASP A 70 17.19 -2.14 12.49
C ASP A 70 18.66 -2.19 12.08
N ILE A 71 19.51 -2.68 12.98
CA ILE A 71 20.96 -2.78 12.77
C ILE A 71 21.33 -4.26 12.69
N ILE A 72 21.79 -4.67 11.52
CA ILE A 72 22.20 -6.05 11.26
C ILE A 72 23.74 -6.15 11.28
N ASP A 73 24.28 -7.14 11.98
CA ASP A 73 25.68 -7.54 11.90
C ASP A 73 25.89 -8.32 10.59
N THR A 74 26.65 -7.74 9.65
CA THR A 74 26.87 -8.33 8.31
C THR A 74 27.75 -9.58 8.33
N HIS A 75 28.53 -9.77 9.41
CA HIS A 75 29.38 -10.94 9.56
C HIS A 75 28.63 -12.15 10.16
N GLU A 76 27.87 -11.89 11.24
CA GLU A 76 27.11 -12.92 11.94
C GLU A 76 25.75 -13.18 11.29
N SER A 77 25.28 -12.27 10.41
CA SER A 77 23.95 -12.29 9.77
C SER A 77 22.80 -12.38 10.78
N ILE A 78 22.83 -11.48 11.75
CA ILE A 78 21.82 -11.39 12.82
C ILE A 78 21.39 -9.94 13.03
N LEU A 79 20.15 -9.75 13.49
CA LEU A 79 19.69 -8.47 14.03
C LEU A 79 20.43 -8.20 15.35
N ALA A 80 21.24 -7.13 15.36
CA ALA A 80 22.10 -6.81 16.49
C ALA A 80 21.53 -5.72 17.41
N ASP A 81 20.76 -4.77 16.85
CA ASP A 81 20.18 -3.64 17.59
C ASP A 81 18.98 -3.07 16.84
N ARG A 82 18.13 -2.30 17.54
CA ARG A 82 17.01 -1.55 16.97
C ARG A 82 16.95 -0.15 17.58
N LEU A 83 17.04 0.85 16.73
CA LEU A 83 16.96 2.26 17.12
C LEU A 83 15.56 2.78 16.84
N VAL A 84 14.80 3.04 17.87
CA VAL A 84 13.44 3.59 17.72
C VAL A 84 13.52 5.09 17.44
N VAL A 85 13.00 5.48 16.30
CA VAL A 85 12.87 6.87 15.82
C VAL A 85 11.46 7.03 15.26
N PRO A 86 10.49 7.43 16.08
CA PRO A 86 9.11 7.63 15.62
C PRO A 86 9.08 8.50 14.35
N HIS A 87 8.26 8.10 13.39
CA HIS A 87 8.10 8.74 12.08
C HIS A 87 9.38 8.77 11.22
N ALA A 88 10.29 7.81 11.39
CA ALA A 88 11.48 7.74 10.54
C ALA A 88 11.10 7.55 9.07
N THR A 89 11.62 8.39 8.16
CA THR A 89 11.29 8.36 6.72
C THR A 89 12.50 8.30 5.81
N GLY A 90 13.68 8.50 6.33
CA GLY A 90 14.94 8.41 5.60
C GLY A 90 16.14 8.46 6.55
N PHE A 91 17.26 7.93 6.13
CA PHE A 91 18.49 8.02 6.91
C PHE A 91 19.74 8.07 6.03
N THR A 92 20.84 8.49 6.63
CA THR A 92 22.18 8.41 6.03
C THR A 92 23.25 8.11 7.07
N TRP A 93 24.26 7.33 6.68
CA TRP A 93 25.49 7.25 7.43
C TRP A 93 26.30 8.53 7.21
N THR A 94 26.78 9.10 8.30
CA THR A 94 27.67 10.25 8.28
C THR A 94 29.02 9.85 8.87
N THR A 95 29.99 10.74 8.79
CA THR A 95 31.31 10.53 9.44
C THR A 95 31.19 10.38 10.96
N ASP A 96 30.14 10.92 11.55
CA ASP A 96 29.89 10.93 12.99
C ASP A 96 28.93 9.83 13.49
N GLY A 97 28.28 9.09 12.57
CA GLY A 97 27.31 8.06 12.91
C GLY A 97 26.09 8.06 11.99
N LEU A 98 24.90 7.90 12.54
CA LEU A 98 23.66 7.78 11.77
C LEU A 98 22.75 8.99 12.00
N TYR A 99 22.28 9.59 10.93
CA TYR A 99 21.29 10.66 10.93
C TYR A 99 20.00 10.15 10.30
N VAL A 100 18.86 10.40 10.97
CA VAL A 100 17.55 9.87 10.57
C VAL A 100 16.54 11.01 10.49
N SER A 101 15.92 11.19 9.35
CA SER A 101 14.78 12.07 9.16
C SER A 101 13.56 11.52 9.90
N ALA A 102 12.98 12.31 10.81
CA ALA A 102 11.83 11.93 11.60
C ALA A 102 10.55 12.59 11.03
N GLY A 103 10.29 12.34 9.75
CA GLY A 103 9.09 12.66 9.02
C GLY A 103 8.47 14.04 9.32
N TYR A 104 7.21 14.03 9.75
CA TYR A 104 6.42 15.25 10.00
C TYR A 104 6.91 16.12 11.16
N THR A 105 7.70 15.57 12.06
CA THR A 105 8.18 16.33 13.23
C THR A 105 9.16 17.45 12.87
N GLY A 106 9.67 17.45 11.65
CA GLY A 106 10.73 18.38 11.23
C GLY A 106 12.02 18.19 12.00
N THR A 107 12.25 16.98 12.53
CA THR A 107 13.38 16.64 13.38
C THR A 107 14.32 15.69 12.65
N ILE A 108 15.62 15.84 12.87
CA ILE A 108 16.63 14.86 12.47
C ILE A 108 17.20 14.23 13.73
N ALA A 109 16.90 12.95 13.97
CA ALA A 109 17.49 12.18 15.04
C ALA A 109 18.96 11.85 14.71
N ARG A 110 19.84 11.87 15.71
CA ARG A 110 21.26 11.63 15.51
C ARG A 110 21.76 10.57 16.50
N PHE A 111 22.54 9.63 15.99
CA PHE A 111 23.18 8.59 16.78
C PHE A 111 24.67 8.57 16.46
N GLY A 112 25.51 8.85 17.47
CA GLY A 112 26.93 8.66 17.36
C GLY A 112 27.28 7.19 17.33
N TYR A 113 28.22 6.80 16.49
CA TYR A 113 28.70 5.43 16.39
C TYR A 113 30.11 5.31 16.97
N ASP A 114 30.28 4.46 18.00
CA ASP A 114 31.59 4.11 18.55
C ASP A 114 32.06 2.76 17.99
N GLY A 115 32.82 2.81 16.91
CA GLY A 115 33.42 1.63 16.25
C GLY A 115 34.43 0.87 17.11
N SER A 116 34.82 1.41 18.27
CA SER A 116 35.76 0.75 19.22
C SER A 116 35.09 -0.21 20.21
N ALA A 117 33.75 -0.23 20.23
CA ALA A 117 32.97 -1.07 21.13
C ALA A 117 33.21 -2.57 20.84
N SER A 118 33.49 -3.34 21.86
CA SER A 118 33.79 -4.76 21.81
C SER A 118 32.60 -5.57 21.25
N LYS A 119 32.91 -6.64 20.60
CA LYS A 119 32.20 -7.78 19.99
C LYS A 119 30.72 -8.07 20.32
N ALA A 120 30.00 -7.31 21.13
CA ALA A 120 28.67 -7.75 21.57
C ALA A 120 27.50 -6.93 21.02
N ALA A 121 27.65 -5.64 20.73
CA ALA A 121 26.61 -4.83 20.06
C ALA A 121 27.18 -3.47 19.62
N PRO A 122 26.70 -2.86 18.53
CA PRO A 122 27.05 -1.49 18.21
C PRO A 122 26.53 -0.56 19.32
N LYS A 123 27.37 0.29 19.84
CA LYS A 123 26.92 1.31 20.78
C LYS A 123 26.52 2.55 20.00
N PHE A 124 25.25 2.65 19.66
CA PHE A 124 24.68 3.87 19.15
C PHE A 124 24.34 4.79 20.33
N VAL A 125 24.99 5.94 20.37
CA VAL A 125 24.72 6.93 21.41
C VAL A 125 23.82 8.01 20.85
N LYS A 126 22.58 8.10 21.37
CA LYS A 126 21.65 9.15 20.99
C LYS A 126 22.25 10.54 21.31
N ARG A 127 22.24 11.41 20.32
CA ARG A 127 22.71 12.81 20.41
C ARG A 127 21.53 13.78 20.38
N THR A 128 21.77 15.04 20.71
CA THR A 128 20.75 16.09 20.57
C THR A 128 20.26 16.14 19.12
N PRO A 129 18.95 16.01 18.87
CA PRO A 129 18.40 16.06 17.52
C PRO A 129 18.51 17.47 16.93
N LEU A 130 18.52 17.58 15.62
CA LEU A 130 18.43 18.86 14.92
C LEU A 130 16.95 19.18 14.67
N GLN A 131 16.61 20.46 14.81
CA GLN A 131 15.24 20.95 14.57
C GLN A 131 15.27 21.90 13.37
N ILE A 132 14.54 21.57 12.31
CA ILE A 132 14.49 22.39 11.07
C ILE A 132 13.09 22.97 10.79
N GLY A 133 12.16 22.73 11.71
CA GLY A 133 10.76 23.15 11.63
C GLY A 133 9.86 22.06 11.05
N PRO A 134 8.55 22.15 11.34
CA PRO A 134 7.58 21.13 10.93
C PRO A 134 7.55 20.94 9.42
N GLY A 135 7.14 19.76 8.98
CA GLY A 135 7.03 19.37 7.60
C GLY A 135 7.60 17.97 7.35
N LEU A 136 7.10 17.31 6.31
CA LEU A 136 7.54 15.96 5.95
C LEU A 136 8.99 15.97 5.46
N LEU A 137 9.88 15.35 6.24
CA LEU A 137 11.27 15.11 5.87
C LEU A 137 11.39 13.72 5.24
N ASN A 138 12.16 13.59 4.18
CA ASN A 138 12.49 12.30 3.57
C ASN A 138 14.00 12.15 3.41
N GLY A 139 14.50 12.10 2.20
CA GLY A 139 15.90 11.87 1.90
C GLY A 139 16.84 12.82 2.61
N ILE A 140 17.92 12.28 3.12
CA ILE A 140 18.98 13.01 3.82
C ILE A 140 20.35 12.54 3.33
N ALA A 141 21.25 13.47 3.05
CA ALA A 141 22.59 13.15 2.58
C ALA A 141 23.64 14.08 3.21
N GLU A 142 24.79 13.54 3.58
CA GLU A 142 25.95 14.32 4.03
C GLU A 142 26.97 14.46 2.90
N ASN A 143 27.52 15.65 2.77
CA ASN A 143 28.73 15.84 1.98
C ASN A 143 29.96 15.48 2.85
N PRO A 144 30.66 14.39 2.57
CA PRO A 144 31.72 13.90 3.44
C PRO A 144 32.96 14.81 3.50
N LYS A 145 33.07 15.79 2.59
CA LYS A 145 34.18 16.76 2.58
C LYS A 145 33.90 18.02 3.38
N THR A 146 32.65 18.43 3.44
CA THR A 146 32.22 19.72 4.05
C THR A 146 31.34 19.50 5.27
N HIS A 147 30.99 18.26 5.60
CA HIS A 147 30.05 17.84 6.64
C HIS A 147 28.66 18.50 6.52
N ARG A 148 28.40 19.19 5.40
CA ARG A 148 27.11 19.81 5.15
C ARG A 148 26.06 18.75 4.91
N VAL A 149 24.97 18.82 5.65
CA VAL A 149 23.83 17.92 5.51
C VAL A 149 22.76 18.56 4.65
N LEU A 150 22.24 17.82 3.67
CA LEU A 150 21.10 18.21 2.85
C LEU A 150 19.91 17.33 3.24
N VAL A 151 18.73 17.94 3.33
CA VAL A 151 17.48 17.28 3.73
C VAL A 151 16.36 17.67 2.77
N ALA A 152 15.67 16.69 2.24
CA ALA A 152 14.44 16.88 1.48
C ALA A 152 13.28 17.23 2.42
N ARG A 153 12.69 18.42 2.27
CA ARG A 153 11.41 18.80 2.88
C ARG A 153 10.33 18.64 1.82
N THR A 154 9.81 17.45 1.73
CA THR A 154 8.93 16.98 0.63
C THR A 154 7.69 17.84 0.50
N ALA A 155 6.94 18.01 1.59
CA ALA A 155 5.72 18.81 1.62
C ALA A 155 5.99 20.29 1.34
N ALA A 156 7.09 20.86 1.86
CA ALA A 156 7.47 22.23 1.64
C ALA A 156 8.10 22.49 0.26
N ARG A 157 8.29 21.43 -0.56
CA ARG A 157 8.89 21.52 -1.91
C ARG A 157 10.23 22.24 -1.93
N GLU A 158 11.10 21.90 -0.99
CA GLU A 158 12.44 22.46 -0.90
C GLU A 158 13.48 21.45 -0.41
N VAL A 159 14.74 21.69 -0.72
CA VAL A 159 15.88 21.06 -0.06
C VAL A 159 16.53 22.08 0.86
N VAL A 160 16.77 21.72 2.11
CA VAL A 160 17.49 22.57 3.06
C VAL A 160 18.89 22.05 3.29
N ALA A 161 19.82 22.99 3.51
CA ALA A 161 21.19 22.68 3.87
C ALA A 161 21.47 23.12 5.30
N LEU A 162 22.10 22.23 6.06
CA LEU A 162 22.47 22.43 7.47
C LEU A 162 23.99 22.44 7.61
N ASP A 163 24.50 23.21 8.56
CA ASP A 163 25.87 23.08 9.04
C ASP A 163 25.98 22.06 10.19
N ASP A 164 27.17 21.87 10.72
CA ASP A 164 27.47 20.91 11.81
C ASP A 164 26.69 21.23 13.10
N SER A 165 26.27 22.49 13.30
CA SER A 165 25.45 22.89 14.43
C SER A 165 23.96 22.56 14.24
N GLY A 166 23.56 22.23 13.01
CA GLY A 166 22.17 22.05 12.61
C GLY A 166 21.45 23.33 12.18
N ALA A 167 22.19 24.43 12.05
CA ALA A 167 21.60 25.67 11.57
C ALA A 167 21.35 25.59 10.05
N VAL A 168 20.16 26.07 9.61
CA VAL A 168 19.84 26.14 8.18
C VAL A 168 20.69 27.21 7.52
N THR A 169 21.58 26.83 6.63
CA THR A 169 22.49 27.72 5.90
C THR A 169 21.98 28.10 4.52
N ALA A 170 21.12 27.30 3.91
CA ALA A 170 20.49 27.60 2.63
C ALA A 170 19.18 26.82 2.46
N ARG A 171 18.29 27.39 1.64
CA ARG A 171 17.05 26.77 1.18
C ARG A 171 17.04 26.77 -0.36
N TYR A 172 16.67 25.65 -0.95
CA TYR A 172 16.64 25.43 -2.39
C TYR A 172 15.23 25.02 -2.80
N PRO A 173 14.41 25.96 -3.28
CA PRO A 173 13.06 25.65 -3.76
C PRO A 173 13.10 24.62 -4.88
N ALA A 174 12.36 23.54 -4.75
CA ALA A 174 12.18 22.50 -5.75
C ALA A 174 10.96 22.77 -6.64
N SER A 175 10.91 22.16 -7.80
CA SER A 175 9.78 22.28 -8.73
C SER A 175 8.66 21.28 -8.46
N GLY A 176 8.89 20.33 -7.57
CA GLY A 176 7.97 19.29 -7.10
C GLY A 176 8.34 18.86 -5.69
N GLN A 177 7.90 17.68 -5.28
CA GLN A 177 8.12 17.08 -3.96
C GLN A 177 9.49 16.37 -3.93
N PRO A 178 10.56 16.95 -3.34
CA PRO A 178 11.85 16.28 -3.25
C PRO A 178 11.76 15.07 -2.33
N PHE A 179 12.22 13.91 -2.81
CA PHE A 179 12.16 12.65 -2.08
C PHE A 179 13.54 12.15 -1.65
N ASP A 180 14.47 11.92 -2.58
CA ASP A 180 15.83 11.45 -2.29
C ASP A 180 16.86 12.47 -2.77
N ILE A 181 18.07 12.45 -2.19
CA ILE A 181 19.12 13.42 -2.47
C ILE A 181 20.45 12.73 -2.81
N GLY A 182 21.00 13.08 -3.97
CA GLY A 182 22.33 12.65 -4.38
C GLY A 182 23.33 13.81 -4.42
N ILE A 183 24.44 13.70 -3.70
CA ILE A 183 25.50 14.73 -3.70
C ILE A 183 26.60 14.37 -4.70
N THR A 184 26.98 15.32 -5.55
CA THR A 184 28.01 15.14 -6.59
C THR A 184 29.08 16.24 -6.48
N PRO A 185 30.21 16.09 -7.18
CA PRO A 185 31.21 17.18 -7.28
C PRO A 185 30.68 18.46 -7.94
N ALA A 186 29.67 18.37 -8.81
CA ALA A 186 29.06 19.53 -9.47
C ALA A 186 28.00 20.24 -8.61
N GLY A 187 27.50 19.59 -7.57
CA GLY A 187 26.44 20.10 -6.73
C GLY A 187 25.62 18.97 -6.12
N PHE A 188 24.29 19.01 -6.26
CA PHE A 188 23.42 17.92 -5.79
C PHE A 188 22.19 17.80 -6.68
N VAL A 189 21.53 16.66 -6.60
CA VAL A 189 20.29 16.34 -7.31
C VAL A 189 19.26 15.81 -6.32
N ALA A 190 17.99 16.14 -6.53
CA ALA A 190 16.88 15.54 -5.78
C ALA A 190 15.86 14.95 -6.77
N SER A 191 15.41 13.74 -6.49
CA SER A 191 14.27 13.16 -7.17
C SER A 191 12.99 13.88 -6.74
N LEU A 192 12.04 14.04 -7.66
CA LEU A 192 10.78 14.73 -7.40
C LEU A 192 9.63 13.71 -7.53
N TYR A 193 9.13 13.29 -6.40
CA TYR A 193 8.24 12.14 -6.25
C TYR A 193 6.85 12.31 -6.92
N ASP A 194 6.42 13.57 -7.11
CA ASP A 194 5.16 13.95 -7.76
C ASP A 194 5.33 14.36 -9.23
N SER A 195 6.38 13.91 -9.90
CA SER A 195 6.71 14.41 -11.25
C SER A 195 7.41 13.37 -12.12
N ASP A 196 7.84 13.79 -13.32
CA ASP A 196 8.58 13.00 -14.29
C ASP A 196 10.05 13.47 -14.46
N HIS A 197 10.59 14.16 -13.45
CA HIS A 197 11.93 14.74 -13.55
C HIS A 197 12.62 14.86 -12.18
N VAL A 198 13.91 15.10 -12.21
CA VAL A 198 14.70 15.49 -11.06
C VAL A 198 15.09 16.95 -11.15
N ASP A 199 15.24 17.63 -10.01
CA ASP A 199 15.89 18.92 -9.92
C ASP A 199 17.36 18.76 -9.54
N ALA A 200 18.25 19.43 -10.25
CA ALA A 200 19.68 19.45 -9.98
C ALA A 200 20.16 20.86 -9.69
N TRP A 201 20.96 21.06 -8.66
CA TRP A 201 21.56 22.35 -8.31
C TRP A 201 23.06 22.31 -8.43
N SER A 202 23.60 23.28 -9.15
CA SER A 202 25.03 23.47 -9.24
C SER A 202 25.63 23.94 -7.90
N GLN A 203 26.96 23.98 -7.79
CA GLN A 203 27.66 24.55 -6.63
C GLN A 203 27.29 26.03 -6.38
N SER A 204 26.87 26.78 -7.40
CA SER A 204 26.39 28.15 -7.25
C SER A 204 24.94 28.28 -6.82
N GLY A 205 24.21 27.15 -6.70
CA GLY A 205 22.79 27.11 -6.36
C GLY A 205 21.85 27.29 -7.58
N ALA A 206 22.37 27.36 -8.79
CA ALA A 206 21.51 27.41 -9.98
C ALA A 206 20.84 26.06 -10.21
N ARG A 207 19.51 26.07 -10.36
CA ARG A 207 18.68 24.88 -10.56
C ARG A 207 18.50 24.55 -12.04
N THR A 208 18.60 23.29 -12.39
CA THR A 208 18.26 22.71 -13.69
C THR A 208 17.28 21.57 -13.48
N ARG A 209 16.20 21.51 -14.26
CA ARG A 209 15.26 20.42 -14.32
C ARG A 209 15.71 19.41 -15.38
N VAL A 210 15.74 18.13 -15.03
CA VAL A 210 16.16 17.05 -15.93
C VAL A 210 15.06 16.00 -16.01
N ALA A 211 14.51 15.79 -17.20
CA ALA A 211 13.47 14.78 -17.42
C ALA A 211 14.06 13.37 -17.29
N THR A 212 13.42 12.56 -16.46
CA THR A 212 13.74 11.16 -16.24
C THR A 212 12.58 10.29 -16.73
N GLY A 213 11.79 9.75 -15.87
CA GLY A 213 10.57 9.00 -16.12
C GLY A 213 9.58 9.28 -14.98
N PRO A 214 8.41 8.64 -14.98
CA PRO A 214 7.36 8.92 -14.01
C PRO A 214 7.78 8.50 -12.60
N HIS A 215 7.53 9.37 -11.64
CA HIS A 215 7.81 9.20 -10.21
C HIS A 215 9.25 8.76 -9.91
N PRO A 216 10.25 9.61 -10.22
CA PRO A 216 11.63 9.32 -9.84
C PRO A 216 11.75 9.27 -8.32
N THR A 217 12.24 8.14 -7.79
CA THR A 217 12.33 7.86 -6.37
C THR A 217 13.77 7.85 -5.90
N ARG A 218 14.42 6.69 -5.96
CA ARG A 218 15.74 6.49 -5.38
C ARG A 218 16.85 6.98 -6.30
N LEU A 219 17.85 7.53 -5.68
CA LEU A 219 19.07 8.02 -6.34
C LEU A 219 20.28 7.21 -5.86
N LEU A 220 21.12 6.79 -6.79
CA LEU A 220 22.43 6.22 -6.48
C LEU A 220 23.54 7.09 -7.08
N VAL A 221 24.37 7.69 -6.24
CA VAL A 221 25.57 8.39 -6.70
C VAL A 221 26.78 7.50 -6.47
N ALA A 222 27.34 6.96 -7.54
CA ALA A 222 28.46 6.03 -7.46
C ALA A 222 29.38 6.15 -8.69
N ALA A 223 30.67 6.00 -8.50
CA ALA A 223 31.68 5.96 -9.57
C ALA A 223 31.57 7.12 -10.58
N GLY A 224 31.22 8.35 -10.11
CA GLY A 224 31.09 9.53 -10.96
C GLY A 224 29.81 9.57 -11.82
N ARG A 225 28.83 8.77 -11.50
CA ARG A 225 27.52 8.67 -12.16
C ARG A 225 26.40 8.95 -11.16
N VAL A 226 25.23 9.31 -11.66
CA VAL A 226 23.98 9.37 -10.90
C VAL A 226 22.99 8.48 -11.60
N PHE A 227 22.44 7.51 -10.88
CA PHE A 227 21.35 6.66 -11.37
C PHE A 227 20.06 7.10 -10.69
N VAL A 228 18.98 7.14 -11.45
CA VAL A 228 17.63 7.52 -11.00
C VAL A 228 16.70 6.37 -11.33
N ALA A 229 16.02 5.85 -10.32
CA ALA A 229 14.95 4.86 -10.48
C ALA A 229 13.61 5.57 -10.65
N ASP A 230 12.86 5.21 -11.69
CA ASP A 230 11.55 5.77 -12.01
C ASP A 230 10.45 4.77 -11.61
N ALA A 231 9.84 4.95 -10.43
CA ALA A 231 9.02 3.93 -9.79
C ALA A 231 7.76 3.52 -10.59
N ASP A 232 7.12 4.45 -11.29
CA ASP A 232 5.96 4.13 -12.14
C ASP A 232 6.35 3.81 -13.59
N GLY A 233 7.65 3.76 -13.85
CA GLY A 233 8.21 3.32 -15.11
C GLY A 233 8.71 1.87 -15.07
N HIS A 234 9.55 1.56 -16.04
CA HIS A 234 10.33 0.31 -16.10
C HIS A 234 11.76 0.65 -16.53
N GLU A 235 12.28 1.78 -16.08
CA GLU A 235 13.62 2.23 -16.48
C GLU A 235 14.44 2.80 -15.32
N VAL A 236 15.75 2.77 -15.51
CA VAL A 236 16.71 3.54 -14.71
C VAL A 236 17.42 4.51 -15.63
N VAL A 237 17.52 5.76 -15.21
CA VAL A 237 18.18 6.83 -15.98
C VAL A 237 19.56 7.13 -15.39
N GLU A 238 20.59 7.09 -16.23
CA GLU A 238 21.95 7.50 -15.86
C GLU A 238 22.17 8.97 -16.22
N LEU A 239 22.54 9.79 -15.24
CA LEU A 239 22.96 11.17 -15.41
C LEU A 239 24.47 11.31 -15.16
N SER A 240 25.05 12.28 -15.80
CA SER A 240 26.42 12.71 -15.50
C SER A 240 26.51 13.42 -14.15
N SER A 241 27.44 13.04 -13.30
CA SER A 241 27.68 13.74 -12.02
C SER A 241 28.34 15.10 -12.18
N GLY A 242 28.75 15.46 -13.40
CA GLY A 242 29.45 16.74 -13.69
C GLY A 242 28.54 17.85 -14.20
N ASP A 243 27.52 17.52 -14.99
CA ASP A 243 26.62 18.48 -15.62
C ASP A 243 25.14 18.08 -15.54
N PHE A 244 24.83 16.95 -14.89
CA PHE A 244 23.51 16.35 -14.73
C PHE A 244 22.78 15.99 -16.04
N GLY A 245 23.47 16.02 -17.17
CA GLY A 245 22.91 15.61 -18.46
C GLY A 245 22.63 14.12 -18.52
N VAL A 246 21.50 13.74 -19.13
CA VAL A 246 21.14 12.32 -19.36
C VAL A 246 22.19 11.68 -20.25
N LYS A 247 22.77 10.57 -19.80
CA LYS A 247 23.77 9.78 -20.53
C LYS A 247 23.14 8.55 -21.17
N ARG A 248 22.27 7.85 -20.42
CA ARG A 248 21.70 6.60 -20.87
C ARG A 248 20.40 6.31 -20.11
N ARG A 249 19.54 5.52 -20.74
CA ARG A 249 18.37 4.89 -20.14
C ARG A 249 18.52 3.37 -20.21
N PHE A 250 18.20 2.68 -19.15
CA PHE A 250 18.24 1.23 -19.04
C PHE A 250 16.80 0.74 -18.94
N ASP A 251 16.35 0.04 -19.96
CA ASP A 251 15.03 -0.58 -20.02
C ASP A 251 15.06 -1.90 -19.25
N LEU A 252 14.18 -2.03 -18.27
CA LEU A 252 14.02 -3.19 -17.40
C LEU A 252 12.88 -4.11 -17.84
N ALA A 253 12.08 -3.70 -18.83
CA ALA A 253 10.95 -4.48 -19.30
C ALA A 253 11.36 -5.87 -19.78
N VAL A 254 10.60 -6.90 -19.44
CA VAL A 254 10.83 -8.28 -19.92
C VAL A 254 10.33 -8.48 -21.35
N SER A 255 9.40 -7.64 -21.81
CA SER A 255 8.89 -7.63 -23.19
C SER A 255 8.42 -6.22 -23.58
N ALA A 256 8.39 -5.95 -24.89
CA ALA A 256 7.93 -4.67 -25.42
C ALA A 256 6.43 -4.38 -25.17
N SER A 257 5.65 -5.39 -24.83
CA SER A 257 4.21 -5.27 -24.53
C SER A 257 3.92 -5.28 -23.03
N GLN A 258 4.94 -5.32 -22.19
CA GLN A 258 4.76 -5.36 -20.75
C GLN A 258 4.02 -4.09 -20.27
N PRO A 259 2.94 -4.23 -19.48
CA PRO A 259 2.34 -3.09 -18.81
C PRO A 259 3.27 -2.50 -17.73
N PRO A 260 3.07 -1.24 -17.32
CA PRO A 260 3.82 -0.65 -16.21
C PRO A 260 3.52 -1.33 -14.87
N GLY A 261 4.23 -0.93 -13.81
CA GLY A 261 4.04 -1.47 -12.45
C GLY A 261 5.22 -2.28 -11.94
N GLN A 262 6.32 -2.33 -12.68
CA GLN A 262 7.55 -3.02 -12.28
C GLN A 262 8.21 -2.39 -11.05
N THR A 263 8.04 -1.09 -10.89
CA THR A 263 8.43 -0.30 -9.73
C THR A 263 9.92 -0.40 -9.39
N PRO A 264 10.82 0.10 -10.27
CA PRO A 264 12.22 0.23 -9.93
C PRO A 264 12.41 1.10 -8.69
N ALA A 265 13.22 0.64 -7.73
CA ALA A 265 13.41 1.26 -6.43
C ALA A 265 14.91 1.41 -6.09
N GLY A 266 15.36 0.92 -4.94
CA GLY A 266 16.75 1.05 -4.51
C GLY A 266 17.76 0.36 -5.40
N MET A 267 18.97 0.88 -5.42
CA MET A 267 20.02 0.46 -6.35
C MET A 267 21.37 0.31 -5.67
N ALA A 268 22.19 -0.63 -6.15
CA ALA A 268 23.57 -0.76 -5.75
C ALA A 268 24.47 -1.04 -6.96
N LEU A 269 25.68 -0.47 -6.93
CA LEU A 269 26.69 -0.72 -7.95
C LEU A 269 27.70 -1.77 -7.44
N SER A 270 28.06 -2.73 -8.29
CA SER A 270 29.16 -3.67 -8.00
C SER A 270 30.47 -2.91 -7.79
N ASN A 271 31.38 -3.47 -7.00
CA ASN A 271 32.62 -2.79 -6.62
C ASN A 271 33.55 -2.51 -7.82
N ASP A 272 33.46 -3.31 -8.86
CA ASP A 272 34.19 -3.09 -10.13
C ASP A 272 33.49 -2.11 -11.07
N GLY A 273 32.32 -1.61 -10.71
CA GLY A 273 31.53 -0.65 -11.46
C GLY A 273 30.91 -1.21 -12.74
N THR A 274 30.81 -2.52 -12.89
CA THR A 274 30.34 -3.17 -14.13
C THR A 274 28.86 -3.57 -14.10
N THR A 275 28.31 -3.85 -12.93
CA THR A 275 26.92 -4.31 -12.74
C THR A 275 26.15 -3.39 -11.82
N LEU A 276 25.01 -2.90 -12.29
CA LEU A 276 24.03 -2.18 -11.47
C LEU A 276 22.92 -3.16 -11.06
N PHE A 277 22.69 -3.28 -9.76
CA PHE A 277 21.59 -4.04 -9.18
C PHE A 277 20.45 -3.08 -8.87
N VAL A 278 19.23 -3.42 -9.28
CA VAL A 278 18.03 -2.60 -9.13
C VAL A 278 16.93 -3.43 -8.50
N ALA A 279 16.43 -3.02 -7.35
CA ALA A 279 15.23 -3.63 -6.77
C ALA A 279 14.01 -3.27 -7.65
N GLU A 280 13.18 -4.25 -7.94
CA GLU A 280 11.95 -4.11 -8.72
C GLU A 280 10.78 -4.56 -7.84
N SER A 281 10.21 -3.60 -7.11
CA SER A 281 9.22 -3.89 -6.05
C SER A 281 8.01 -4.65 -6.60
N GLY A 282 7.52 -4.29 -7.79
CA GLY A 282 6.39 -4.94 -8.43
C GLY A 282 6.68 -6.35 -8.94
N PHE A 283 7.95 -6.67 -9.26
CA PHE A 283 8.35 -8.00 -9.75
C PHE A 283 8.86 -8.93 -8.66
N ASN A 284 9.03 -8.44 -7.43
CA ASN A 284 9.62 -9.22 -6.35
C ASN A 284 11.00 -9.79 -6.73
N ASP A 285 11.83 -8.96 -7.38
CA ASP A 285 13.17 -9.35 -7.81
C ASP A 285 14.19 -8.22 -7.69
N VAL A 286 15.45 -8.54 -7.97
CA VAL A 286 16.50 -7.57 -8.21
C VAL A 286 17.07 -7.82 -9.61
N ALA A 287 16.93 -6.85 -10.51
CA ALA A 287 17.55 -6.89 -11.83
C ALA A 287 19.05 -6.59 -11.75
N ALA A 288 19.87 -7.41 -12.42
CA ALA A 288 21.30 -7.18 -12.58
C ALA A 288 21.57 -6.65 -14.00
N ILE A 289 21.91 -5.36 -14.12
CA ILE A 289 22.17 -4.70 -15.39
C ILE A 289 23.67 -4.70 -15.67
N GLU A 290 24.09 -5.29 -16.78
CA GLU A 290 25.44 -5.13 -17.28
C GLU A 290 25.61 -3.73 -17.90
N LEU A 291 26.34 -2.85 -17.23
CA LEU A 291 26.46 -1.45 -17.65
C LEU A 291 27.13 -1.25 -19.02
N ALA A 292 28.01 -2.17 -19.43
CA ALA A 292 28.66 -2.10 -20.74
C ALA A 292 27.66 -2.24 -21.90
N THR A 293 26.75 -3.18 -21.79
CA THR A 293 25.72 -3.45 -22.81
C THR A 293 24.38 -2.76 -22.53
N GLY A 294 24.08 -2.47 -21.26
CA GLY A 294 22.82 -1.96 -20.78
C GLY A 294 21.69 -2.97 -20.73
N ARG A 295 22.04 -4.25 -20.80
CA ARG A 295 21.06 -5.33 -20.75
C ARG A 295 20.94 -5.89 -19.35
N VAL A 296 19.76 -6.33 -18.99
CA VAL A 296 19.54 -7.15 -17.80
C VAL A 296 20.19 -8.51 -18.04
N ALA A 297 21.25 -8.82 -17.29
CA ALA A 297 22.00 -10.08 -17.35
C ALA A 297 21.27 -11.20 -16.61
N GLY A 298 20.42 -10.84 -15.65
CA GLY A 298 19.60 -11.77 -14.89
C GLY A 298 18.79 -11.07 -13.83
N ARG A 299 17.86 -11.83 -13.22
CA ARG A 299 16.94 -11.38 -12.16
C ARG A 299 17.09 -12.30 -10.96
N ILE A 300 17.15 -11.75 -9.77
CA ILE A 300 17.35 -12.45 -8.50
C ILE A 300 16.04 -12.44 -7.74
N PRO A 301 15.42 -13.59 -7.45
CA PRO A 301 14.15 -13.62 -6.75
C PRO A 301 14.32 -13.15 -5.29
N THR A 302 13.37 -12.36 -4.81
CA THR A 302 13.38 -11.73 -3.49
C THR A 302 12.15 -12.10 -2.66
N GLY A 303 12.07 -11.53 -1.47
CA GLY A 303 10.84 -11.40 -0.71
C GLY A 303 9.83 -10.46 -1.38
N TRP A 304 8.68 -10.30 -0.76
CA TRP A 304 7.61 -9.45 -1.27
C TRP A 304 7.97 -7.97 -1.15
N TYR A 305 7.86 -7.24 -2.25
CA TYR A 305 8.09 -5.81 -2.37
C TYR A 305 9.52 -5.38 -1.98
N PRO A 306 10.57 -5.77 -2.76
CA PRO A 306 11.94 -5.35 -2.51
C PRO A 306 12.09 -3.84 -2.74
N THR A 307 12.64 -3.13 -1.76
CA THR A 307 12.68 -1.66 -1.71
C THR A 307 14.08 -1.08 -1.88
N ASP A 308 15.10 -1.82 -1.44
CA ASP A 308 16.47 -1.30 -1.53
C ASP A 308 17.51 -2.42 -1.57
N VAL A 309 18.69 -2.09 -2.09
CA VAL A 309 19.81 -3.01 -2.29
C VAL A 309 21.09 -2.37 -1.79
N ALA A 310 21.90 -3.13 -1.05
CA ALA A 310 23.25 -2.75 -0.69
C ALA A 310 24.26 -3.81 -1.15
N PHE A 311 25.44 -3.38 -1.62
CA PHE A 311 26.49 -4.27 -2.11
C PHE A 311 27.71 -4.24 -1.19
N LEU A 312 28.02 -5.36 -0.56
CA LEU A 312 29.19 -5.54 0.30
C LEU A 312 30.33 -6.20 -0.49
N ALA A 313 31.37 -5.44 -0.79
CA ALA A 313 32.48 -5.85 -1.61
C ALA A 313 33.37 -6.94 -0.97
N ARG A 314 33.55 -6.88 0.35
CA ARG A 314 34.31 -7.86 1.14
C ARG A 314 33.85 -7.82 2.59
N SER A 315 33.70 -8.98 3.23
CA SER A 315 33.67 -9.03 4.67
C SER A 315 35.13 -8.90 5.19
N THR A 316 35.43 -7.84 5.93
CA THR A 316 36.77 -7.53 6.41
C THR A 316 37.11 -8.23 7.74
N VAL A 317 36.23 -9.07 8.28
CA VAL A 317 36.35 -9.65 9.61
C VAL A 317 36.73 -11.15 9.57
N GLY A 318 37.98 -11.40 9.84
CA GLY A 318 38.57 -12.49 10.55
C GLY A 318 38.34 -13.92 10.13
N LYS A 319 39.03 -14.38 9.14
CA LYS A 319 39.86 -15.61 9.02
C LYS A 319 40.40 -15.67 7.58
N LYS A 320 41.62 -16.19 7.43
CA LYS A 320 42.27 -16.40 6.13
C LYS A 320 41.50 -17.44 5.30
N ASP A 321 40.30 -17.08 4.84
CA ASP A 321 39.62 -17.81 3.78
C ASP A 321 39.54 -16.87 2.55
N ASP A 322 40.35 -17.17 1.52
CA ASP A 322 40.45 -16.41 0.28
C ASP A 322 39.19 -16.47 -0.59
N ARG A 323 38.06 -16.94 -0.03
CA ARG A 323 36.77 -17.17 -0.72
C ARG A 323 35.64 -16.25 -0.28
N ILE A 324 35.91 -15.10 0.30
CA ILE A 324 34.84 -14.13 0.63
C ILE A 324 34.37 -13.48 -0.66
N ARG A 325 33.26 -14.00 -1.19
CA ARG A 325 32.59 -13.46 -2.40
C ARG A 325 31.81 -12.21 -2.04
N PRO A 326 31.65 -11.27 -3.00
CA PRO A 326 30.79 -10.10 -2.83
C PRO A 326 29.35 -10.53 -2.51
N GLN A 327 28.71 -9.80 -1.60
CA GLN A 327 27.34 -10.09 -1.15
C GLN A 327 26.39 -8.96 -1.51
N LEU A 328 25.19 -9.33 -1.94
CA LEU A 328 24.04 -8.45 -1.99
C LEU A 328 23.24 -8.58 -0.70
N TRP A 329 22.78 -7.46 -0.22
CA TRP A 329 21.83 -7.30 0.87
C TRP A 329 20.61 -6.60 0.32
N ILE A 330 19.44 -7.20 0.43
CA ILE A 330 18.20 -6.73 -0.20
C ILE A 330 17.16 -6.59 0.90
N ALA A 331 16.59 -5.39 1.06
CA ALA A 331 15.46 -5.14 1.93
C ALA A 331 14.16 -5.38 1.14
N SER A 332 13.23 -6.14 1.73
CA SER A 332 11.88 -6.35 1.19
C SER A 332 10.85 -5.94 2.24
N ALA A 333 9.98 -4.99 1.88
CA ALA A 333 9.08 -4.31 2.80
C ALA A 333 8.05 -5.25 3.43
N LYS A 334 7.43 -6.09 2.62
CA LYS A 334 6.33 -7.01 3.00
C LYS A 334 6.83 -8.45 3.22
N GLY A 335 8.14 -8.64 3.28
CA GLY A 335 8.85 -9.82 3.74
C GLY A 335 8.48 -11.12 3.05
N MET A 336 7.91 -12.07 3.79
CA MET A 336 7.53 -13.39 3.29
C MET A 336 6.03 -13.54 3.03
N GLY A 337 5.30 -12.44 2.87
CA GLY A 337 3.86 -12.44 2.66
C GLY A 337 3.06 -12.32 3.96
N SER A 338 1.76 -12.22 3.80
CA SER A 338 0.79 -12.14 4.90
C SER A 338 0.56 -13.51 5.56
N GLN A 339 -0.07 -13.48 6.70
CA GLN A 339 -0.42 -14.65 7.53
C GLN A 339 -1.81 -14.44 8.11
N PRO A 340 -2.46 -15.47 8.69
CA PRO A 340 -3.65 -15.23 9.48
C PRO A 340 -3.38 -14.16 10.52
N ASP A 341 -4.06 -13.03 10.42
CA ASP A 341 -4.10 -12.04 11.47
C ASP A 341 -5.48 -11.84 12.00
N PRO A 342 -5.55 -11.94 13.16
CA PRO A 342 -6.73 -11.98 13.91
C PRO A 342 -7.00 -10.71 14.68
N ALA A 343 -6.08 -9.83 14.77
CA ALA A 343 -6.26 -8.60 15.53
C ALA A 343 -6.88 -7.48 14.68
N GLY A 344 -6.92 -7.66 13.35
CA GLY A 344 -7.36 -6.62 12.45
C GLY A 344 -6.49 -5.36 12.60
N GLU A 345 -5.20 -5.56 12.92
CA GLU A 345 -4.28 -4.45 13.03
C GLU A 345 -3.92 -3.94 11.64
N TRP A 346 -4.14 -2.70 11.43
CA TRP A 346 -3.86 -1.97 10.22
C TRP A 346 -2.44 -2.14 9.65
N ASN A 347 -1.47 -2.29 10.50
CA ASN A 347 -0.08 -2.43 10.12
C ASN A 347 0.36 -3.88 9.91
N GLY A 348 -0.58 -4.67 9.48
CA GLY A 348 -0.27 -5.91 8.82
C GLY A 348 0.51 -6.90 9.61
N THR A 349 0.31 -7.99 9.16
CA THR A 349 0.81 -9.26 9.54
C THR A 349 2.12 -9.58 8.93
N TYR A 350 2.66 -8.69 8.08
CA TYR A 350 3.96 -8.99 7.54
C TYR A 350 5.09 -8.35 8.31
N THR A 351 6.13 -9.12 8.40
CA THR A 351 7.42 -8.71 8.92
C THR A 351 8.33 -8.44 7.75
N GLY A 352 8.96 -7.27 7.69
CA GLY A 352 9.99 -7.00 6.71
C GLY A 352 11.11 -8.02 6.78
N ILE A 353 11.81 -8.24 5.68
CA ILE A 353 13.02 -9.09 5.68
C ILE A 353 14.19 -8.38 5.03
N VAL A 354 15.38 -8.75 5.50
CA VAL A 354 16.62 -8.54 4.75
C VAL A 354 17.12 -9.88 4.23
N GLN A 355 17.26 -9.97 2.94
CA GLN A 355 17.83 -11.11 2.25
C GLN A 355 19.31 -10.85 1.96
N HIS A 356 20.17 -11.84 2.17
CA HIS A 356 21.56 -11.73 1.73
C HIS A 356 22.03 -12.96 0.98
N LEU A 357 22.84 -12.74 -0.05
CA LEU A 357 23.34 -13.78 -0.94
C LEU A 357 24.62 -13.35 -1.65
N VAL A 358 25.32 -14.33 -2.20
CA VAL A 358 26.43 -14.05 -3.12
C VAL A 358 25.86 -13.70 -4.49
N ALA A 359 26.25 -12.55 -5.04
CA ALA A 359 25.90 -12.14 -6.40
C ALA A 359 26.68 -13.01 -7.41
N ASP A 360 26.14 -14.18 -7.74
CA ASP A 360 26.77 -15.18 -8.61
C ASP A 360 26.17 -15.17 -10.03
N PRO A 361 26.89 -14.63 -11.04
CA PRO A 361 26.38 -14.59 -12.42
C PRO A 361 26.03 -15.97 -13.01
N GLU A 362 26.66 -17.05 -12.52
CA GLU A 362 26.35 -18.41 -13.00
C GLU A 362 24.92 -18.84 -12.61
N LYS A 363 24.34 -18.22 -11.58
CA LYS A 363 22.98 -18.50 -11.11
C LYS A 363 21.91 -17.64 -11.78
N PHE A 364 22.27 -16.56 -12.45
CA PHE A 364 21.32 -15.60 -13.02
C PHE A 364 20.27 -16.25 -13.93
N SER A 365 20.66 -17.17 -14.78
CA SER A 365 19.74 -17.89 -15.67
C SER A 365 18.71 -18.76 -14.90
N ALA A 366 19.14 -19.39 -13.80
CA ALA A 366 18.23 -20.19 -12.96
C ALA A 366 17.29 -19.29 -12.16
N TRP A 367 17.80 -18.24 -11.55
CA TRP A 367 17.02 -17.28 -10.80
C TRP A 367 16.00 -16.54 -11.68
N SER A 368 16.39 -16.11 -12.90
CA SER A 368 15.46 -15.48 -13.84
C SER A 368 14.28 -16.39 -14.22
N ARG A 369 14.52 -17.72 -14.33
CA ARG A 369 13.41 -18.67 -14.54
C ARG A 369 12.50 -18.79 -13.33
N THR A 370 13.04 -18.69 -12.11
CA THR A 370 12.24 -18.66 -10.89
C THR A 370 11.36 -17.40 -10.87
N VAL A 371 11.93 -16.23 -11.14
CA VAL A 371 11.17 -14.97 -11.22
C VAL A 371 10.05 -15.07 -12.26
N ALA A 372 10.37 -15.46 -13.49
CA ALA A 372 9.37 -15.61 -14.54
C ALA A 372 8.24 -16.61 -14.19
N GLY A 373 8.56 -17.67 -13.45
CA GLY A 373 7.57 -18.62 -12.94
C GLY A 373 6.71 -18.05 -11.80
N ASN A 374 7.24 -17.12 -11.03
CA ASN A 374 6.55 -16.46 -9.95
C ASN A 374 5.54 -15.42 -10.45
N ASP A 375 5.89 -14.64 -11.46
CA ASP A 375 5.13 -13.47 -11.92
C ASP A 375 3.96 -13.80 -12.84
N ARG A 376 4.01 -14.90 -13.56
CA ARG A 376 2.93 -15.43 -14.44
C ARG A 376 2.36 -14.46 -15.48
N PHE A 377 3.11 -13.48 -15.97
CA PHE A 377 2.63 -12.44 -16.92
C PHE A 377 2.11 -12.97 -18.28
N ASP A 378 2.36 -14.19 -18.60
CA ASP A 378 1.89 -14.89 -19.80
C ASP A 378 0.72 -15.84 -19.52
N ALA A 379 0.05 -15.73 -18.39
CA ALA A 379 -1.24 -16.38 -18.18
C ALA A 379 -2.21 -15.88 -19.27
N GLY A 380 -2.28 -16.62 -20.37
CA GLY A 380 -2.96 -16.20 -21.61
C GLY A 380 -4.43 -15.87 -21.40
N ALA A 381 -5.01 -15.18 -22.39
CA ALA A 381 -6.45 -14.91 -22.40
C ALA A 381 -7.24 -16.21 -22.22
N PRO A 382 -8.35 -16.18 -21.46
CA PRO A 382 -9.14 -17.38 -21.20
C PRO A 382 -9.63 -17.97 -22.51
N GLN A 383 -9.49 -19.30 -22.65
CA GLN A 383 -9.90 -20.05 -23.84
C GLN A 383 -11.42 -20.29 -23.92
N THR A 384 -12.18 -19.79 -22.98
CA THR A 384 -13.62 -19.96 -22.90
C THR A 384 -14.36 -18.84 -23.64
N ALA A 385 -15.49 -19.17 -24.27
CA ALA A 385 -16.35 -18.18 -24.86
C ALA A 385 -16.89 -17.23 -23.78
N LEU A 386 -16.66 -15.94 -23.96
CA LEU A 386 -17.12 -14.93 -23.01
C LEU A 386 -18.66 -14.90 -22.93
N PRO A 387 -19.23 -14.74 -21.74
CA PRO A 387 -20.66 -14.51 -21.62
C PRO A 387 -21.00 -13.16 -22.25
N PRO A 388 -22.23 -12.99 -22.83
CA PRO A 388 -22.60 -11.76 -23.54
C PRO A 388 -22.95 -10.62 -22.56
N ILE A 389 -22.05 -10.32 -21.65
CA ILE A 389 -22.18 -9.23 -20.68
C ILE A 389 -21.95 -7.90 -21.37
N LYS A 390 -22.80 -6.93 -21.07
CA LYS A 390 -22.74 -5.55 -21.58
C LYS A 390 -22.69 -4.52 -20.44
N HIS A 391 -23.05 -4.94 -19.25
CA HIS A 391 -23.12 -4.08 -18.07
C HIS A 391 -22.45 -4.78 -16.90
N VAL A 392 -21.50 -4.11 -16.32
CA VAL A 392 -20.85 -4.51 -15.07
C VAL A 392 -21.19 -3.47 -14.00
N VAL A 393 -21.71 -3.90 -12.89
CA VAL A 393 -21.87 -3.09 -11.68
C VAL A 393 -20.90 -3.61 -10.64
N PHE A 394 -19.94 -2.78 -10.28
CA PHE A 394 -18.96 -3.12 -9.24
C PHE A 394 -19.33 -2.38 -7.96
N ILE A 395 -19.74 -3.10 -6.94
CA ILE A 395 -20.12 -2.58 -5.63
C ILE A 395 -18.99 -2.87 -4.67
N VAL A 396 -18.41 -1.82 -4.10
CA VAL A 396 -17.37 -1.87 -3.08
C VAL A 396 -18.00 -1.49 -1.74
N LYS A 397 -17.81 -2.35 -0.76
CA LYS A 397 -18.20 -2.19 0.64
C LYS A 397 -16.96 -1.89 1.48
N GLU A 398 -17.13 -1.64 2.78
CA GLU A 398 -16.05 -1.34 3.70
C GLU A 398 -15.79 -2.47 4.68
N ASN A 399 -14.57 -2.78 4.81
CA ASN A 399 -13.73 -3.49 5.74
C ASN A 399 -14.36 -4.69 6.47
N LYS A 400 -14.43 -5.87 5.82
CA LYS A 400 -14.78 -7.09 6.54
C LYS A 400 -13.99 -8.31 6.04
N HIS A 401 -13.44 -9.07 6.98
CA HIS A 401 -12.89 -10.39 6.68
C HIS A 401 -13.97 -11.37 6.22
N PHE A 402 -13.54 -12.39 5.48
CA PHE A 402 -14.45 -13.44 5.04
C PHE A 402 -15.12 -14.15 6.23
N ASP A 403 -14.35 -14.61 7.21
CA ASP A 403 -14.87 -15.33 8.36
C ASP A 403 -15.81 -14.49 9.23
N GLU A 404 -15.63 -13.18 9.26
CA GLU A 404 -16.44 -12.27 10.03
C GLU A 404 -17.90 -12.22 9.54
N GLU A 405 -18.11 -12.28 8.23
CA GLU A 405 -19.45 -12.17 7.63
C GLU A 405 -20.00 -13.52 7.15
N PHE A 406 -19.17 -14.41 6.59
CA PHE A 406 -19.62 -15.60 5.84
C PHE A 406 -19.22 -16.94 6.47
N ALA A 407 -18.70 -16.96 7.70
CA ALA A 407 -18.30 -18.22 8.33
C ALA A 407 -19.46 -19.16 8.70
N ASP A 408 -20.71 -18.78 8.48
CA ASP A 408 -21.90 -19.65 8.57
C ASP A 408 -22.41 -20.14 7.20
N VAL A 409 -21.74 -19.82 6.08
CA VAL A 409 -22.13 -20.33 4.76
C VAL A 409 -21.70 -21.79 4.60
N PRO A 410 -22.63 -22.70 4.36
CA PRO A 410 -22.31 -24.12 4.26
C PRO A 410 -21.39 -24.45 3.07
N GLY A 411 -20.29 -25.11 3.34
CA GLY A 411 -19.34 -25.57 2.32
C GLY A 411 -18.24 -24.59 1.96
N ALA A 412 -18.27 -23.38 2.49
CA ALA A 412 -17.16 -22.43 2.39
C ALA A 412 -15.99 -22.84 3.31
N ASP A 413 -14.79 -22.47 2.95
CA ASP A 413 -13.61 -22.58 3.81
C ASP A 413 -13.67 -21.48 4.88
N ALA A 414 -14.13 -21.83 6.07
CA ALA A 414 -14.54 -20.85 7.08
C ALA A 414 -14.35 -21.34 8.52
N ASP A 415 -14.06 -20.42 9.45
CA ASP A 415 -14.06 -20.70 10.89
C ASP A 415 -15.23 -20.01 11.61
N PRO A 416 -16.30 -20.77 11.98
CA PRO A 416 -17.47 -20.20 12.67
C PRO A 416 -17.18 -19.51 14.00
N LYS A 417 -15.98 -19.66 14.57
CA LYS A 417 -15.60 -18.99 15.82
C LYS A 417 -15.27 -17.53 15.58
N LEU A 418 -14.95 -17.16 14.34
CA LEU A 418 -14.67 -15.79 13.93
C LEU A 418 -15.92 -15.04 13.45
N LEU A 419 -17.02 -15.76 13.23
CA LEU A 419 -18.26 -15.18 12.76
C LEU A 419 -18.78 -14.08 13.68
N LEU A 420 -18.97 -12.90 13.16
CA LEU A 420 -19.59 -11.77 13.86
C LEU A 420 -20.94 -11.39 13.24
N TYR A 421 -20.98 -11.16 11.93
CA TYR A 421 -22.12 -10.65 11.19
C TYR A 421 -22.76 -11.67 10.24
N GLY A 422 -23.01 -12.90 10.69
CA GLY A 422 -23.59 -13.94 9.85
C GLY A 422 -24.99 -13.60 9.31
N GLN A 423 -25.66 -14.58 8.69
CA GLN A 423 -26.94 -14.46 7.97
C GLN A 423 -28.03 -13.69 8.74
N LYS A 424 -27.98 -13.65 10.06
CA LYS A 424 -28.90 -12.87 10.90
C LYS A 424 -28.81 -11.37 10.59
N TYR A 425 -27.62 -10.86 10.29
CA TYR A 425 -27.34 -9.45 10.06
C TYR A 425 -27.29 -9.12 8.57
N THR A 426 -26.88 -10.07 7.75
CA THR A 426 -26.66 -9.91 6.32
C THR A 426 -27.49 -10.91 5.48
N PRO A 427 -28.84 -10.94 5.64
CA PRO A 427 -29.68 -11.91 4.94
C PRO A 427 -29.62 -11.78 3.41
N ASN A 428 -29.43 -10.58 2.85
CA ASN A 428 -29.32 -10.38 1.41
C ASN A 428 -27.97 -10.82 0.87
N ALA A 429 -26.87 -10.44 1.49
CA ALA A 429 -25.53 -10.87 1.10
C ALA A 429 -25.43 -12.41 1.11
N HIS A 430 -25.93 -13.07 2.17
CA HIS A 430 -25.99 -14.53 2.23
C HIS A 430 -26.85 -15.13 1.14
N ALA A 431 -28.08 -14.63 0.94
CA ALA A 431 -28.96 -15.14 -0.12
C ALA A 431 -28.37 -14.97 -1.53
N LEU A 432 -27.60 -13.92 -1.75
CA LEU A 432 -26.88 -13.67 -3.00
C LEU A 432 -25.65 -14.58 -3.14
N ALA A 433 -24.83 -14.69 -2.10
CA ALA A 433 -23.64 -15.54 -2.09
C ALA A 433 -24.00 -17.03 -2.24
N GLU A 434 -24.99 -17.53 -1.47
CA GLU A 434 -25.47 -18.91 -1.58
C GLU A 434 -26.25 -19.18 -2.88
N GLY A 435 -26.96 -18.17 -3.39
CA GLY A 435 -27.79 -18.30 -4.59
C GLY A 435 -27.04 -18.20 -5.91
N TYR A 436 -25.86 -17.61 -5.91
CA TYR A 436 -25.02 -17.38 -7.09
C TYR A 436 -23.59 -17.90 -6.87
N THR A 437 -22.55 -17.19 -7.24
CA THR A 437 -21.17 -17.60 -7.03
C THR A 437 -20.55 -16.81 -5.88
N LEU A 438 -20.14 -17.51 -4.84
CA LEU A 438 -19.31 -17.02 -3.74
C LEU A 438 -17.85 -17.37 -4.01
N PHE A 439 -16.95 -16.43 -3.77
CA PHE A 439 -15.51 -16.65 -3.81
C PHE A 439 -14.99 -16.68 -2.37
N ASP A 440 -14.66 -17.87 -1.88
CA ASP A 440 -14.23 -18.07 -0.49
C ASP A 440 -12.70 -18.00 -0.29
N ASN A 441 -11.97 -17.69 -1.35
CA ASN A 441 -10.53 -17.48 -1.35
C ASN A 441 -10.17 -16.20 -2.12
N PHE A 442 -10.85 -15.10 -1.77
CA PHE A 442 -10.68 -13.79 -2.39
C PHE A 442 -9.88 -12.87 -1.45
N MET A 443 -8.85 -12.20 -2.00
CA MET A 443 -7.90 -11.41 -1.22
C MET A 443 -8.03 -9.91 -1.52
N SER A 444 -7.85 -9.10 -0.50
CA SER A 444 -7.39 -7.73 -0.68
C SER A 444 -5.89 -7.76 -1.01
N ASP A 445 -5.43 -6.79 -1.80
CA ASP A 445 -4.00 -6.58 -2.04
C ASP A 445 -3.46 -5.45 -1.17
N GLY A 446 -4.32 -4.79 -0.41
CA GLY A 446 -4.02 -3.72 0.51
C GLY A 446 -4.36 -4.09 1.96
N GLU A 447 -3.63 -3.50 2.90
CA GLU A 447 -3.75 -3.73 4.33
C GLU A 447 -4.75 -2.78 5.00
N ALA A 448 -5.19 -1.77 4.27
CA ALA A 448 -6.11 -0.74 4.75
C ALA A 448 -6.86 -0.12 3.57
N SER A 449 -7.96 0.57 3.86
CA SER A 449 -8.84 1.17 2.85
C SER A 449 -8.10 2.08 1.87
N ILE A 450 -7.09 2.79 2.34
CA ILE A 450 -6.22 3.62 1.49
C ILE A 450 -5.60 2.85 0.33
N TYR A 451 -5.11 1.65 0.59
CA TYR A 451 -4.59 0.78 -0.46
C TYR A 451 -5.72 0.09 -1.19
N GLY A 452 -6.70 -0.43 -0.45
CA GLY A 452 -7.83 -1.17 -0.98
C GLY A 452 -8.56 -0.41 -2.07
N HIS A 453 -8.90 0.85 -1.84
CA HIS A 453 -9.54 1.70 -2.86
C HIS A 453 -8.66 1.94 -4.10
N ALA A 454 -7.35 2.06 -3.93
CA ALA A 454 -6.44 2.12 -5.07
C ALA A 454 -6.48 0.80 -5.88
N TRP A 455 -6.45 -0.34 -5.20
CA TRP A 455 -6.54 -1.65 -5.83
C TRP A 455 -7.89 -1.90 -6.53
N THR A 456 -9.01 -1.41 -5.99
CA THR A 456 -10.33 -1.53 -6.62
C THR A 456 -10.49 -0.68 -7.88
N THR A 457 -9.71 0.38 -8.04
CA THR A 457 -9.87 1.35 -9.13
C THR A 457 -8.78 1.29 -10.18
N GLN A 458 -7.54 1.00 -9.78
CA GLN A 458 -6.37 1.01 -10.65
C GLN A 458 -5.52 -0.27 -10.59
N ALA A 459 -5.98 -1.30 -9.88
CA ALA A 459 -5.30 -2.58 -9.72
C ALA A 459 -3.88 -2.49 -9.15
N MET A 460 -3.56 -1.43 -8.43
CA MET A 460 -2.28 -1.27 -7.73
C MET A 460 -2.33 -0.14 -6.71
N ALA A 461 -1.59 -0.28 -5.63
CA ALA A 461 -1.03 0.84 -4.89
C ALA A 461 0.39 1.08 -5.42
N ASN A 462 0.69 2.26 -5.94
CA ASN A 462 2.02 2.55 -6.45
C ASN A 462 3.01 2.86 -5.30
N ASP A 463 4.29 3.02 -5.60
CA ASP A 463 5.32 3.27 -4.58
C ASP A 463 5.06 4.55 -3.77
N TYR A 464 4.44 5.55 -4.37
CA TYR A 464 4.03 6.78 -3.67
C TYR A 464 2.99 6.48 -2.59
N HIS A 465 1.96 5.71 -2.93
CA HIS A 465 0.96 5.22 -1.99
C HIS A 465 1.59 4.42 -0.85
N GLU A 466 2.29 3.36 -1.21
CA GLU A 466 2.89 2.43 -0.26
C GLU A 466 3.77 3.14 0.77
N ARG A 467 4.71 3.97 0.33
CA ARG A 467 5.63 4.63 1.25
C ARG A 467 5.00 5.73 2.08
N ASN A 468 4.07 6.49 1.51
CA ASN A 468 3.48 7.61 2.24
C ASN A 468 2.48 7.13 3.30
N ALA A 469 1.73 6.09 3.03
CA ALA A 469 0.84 5.53 4.02
C ALA A 469 1.61 4.91 5.19
N HIS A 470 2.62 4.08 4.91
CA HIS A 470 3.46 3.49 5.95
C HIS A 470 4.37 4.50 6.69
N ALA A 471 4.62 5.67 6.14
CA ALA A 471 5.36 6.71 6.84
C ALA A 471 4.55 7.42 7.95
N ARG A 472 3.27 7.12 8.07
CA ARG A 472 2.39 7.61 9.13
C ARG A 472 2.45 6.65 10.31
N ASP A 473 2.61 7.19 11.51
CA ASP A 473 2.44 6.43 12.74
C ASP A 473 1.03 6.70 13.26
N GLU A 474 0.19 5.72 13.15
CA GLU A 474 -1.21 5.79 13.53
C GLU A 474 -1.44 5.86 15.03
N ASP A 475 -0.53 5.24 15.81
CA ASP A 475 -0.64 5.22 17.26
C ASP A 475 -0.38 6.59 17.91
N ASP A 476 0.10 7.58 17.16
CA ASP A 476 0.40 8.90 17.70
C ASP A 476 -0.59 9.98 17.21
N ALA A 477 -1.81 9.96 17.73
CA ALA A 477 -2.77 11.05 17.57
C ALA A 477 -2.25 12.44 18.02
N THR A 478 -1.04 12.49 18.62
CA THR A 478 -0.39 13.73 19.05
C THR A 478 0.74 14.16 18.09
N ALA A 479 1.09 13.33 17.12
CA ALA A 479 2.31 13.49 16.33
C ALA A 479 2.28 14.67 15.37
N SER A 480 1.11 15.10 14.92
CA SER A 480 1.00 16.33 14.15
C SER A 480 -0.30 17.07 14.43
N PRO A 481 -0.25 18.18 15.18
CA PRO A 481 -1.41 19.09 15.27
C PRO A 481 -1.74 19.77 13.94
N LEU A 482 -0.94 19.55 12.89
CA LEU A 482 -1.04 20.20 11.59
C LEU A 482 -1.76 19.34 10.54
N VAL A 483 -1.86 18.03 10.78
CA VAL A 483 -2.58 17.11 9.88
C VAL A 483 -3.67 16.41 10.70
N PRO A 484 -4.90 16.92 10.70
CA PRO A 484 -6.02 16.19 11.31
C PRO A 484 -6.15 14.83 10.62
N TRP A 485 -6.25 13.78 11.39
CA TRP A 485 -6.48 12.40 10.93
C TRP A 485 -7.72 12.23 10.03
N SER A 486 -8.65 13.20 10.16
CA SER A 486 -9.87 13.26 9.35
C SER A 486 -9.62 13.54 7.86
N ILE A 487 -8.35 13.72 7.46
CA ILE A 487 -8.03 14.07 6.09
C ILE A 487 -7.09 13.04 5.55
N TRP A 488 -7.70 12.14 4.98
CA TRP A 488 -7.21 10.97 4.35
C TRP A 488 -6.66 11.24 2.99
N PRO A 489 -5.68 10.53 2.63
CA PRO A 489 -4.33 10.25 3.20
C PRO A 489 -3.22 10.94 2.46
N PHE A 490 -3.51 11.72 1.51
CA PHE A 490 -2.68 11.94 0.36
C PHE A 490 -2.33 13.37 0.15
N SER A 491 -2.68 14.15 1.08
CA SER A 491 -2.33 15.54 1.10
C SER A 491 -0.92 15.80 1.57
N LEU A 492 0.01 14.97 1.28
CA LEU A 492 1.40 15.18 1.68
C LEU A 492 2.07 16.35 0.95
N ALA A 493 1.41 16.89 -0.07
CA ALA A 493 1.91 18.01 -0.83
C ALA A 493 1.64 19.34 -0.14
N GLY A 494 2.55 19.84 0.66
CA GLY A 494 2.50 21.20 1.21
C GLY A 494 1.65 21.38 2.47
N GLU A 495 1.49 20.35 3.25
CA GLU A 495 0.64 20.31 4.45
C GLU A 495 0.98 21.31 5.52
N ASP A 496 2.20 21.76 5.60
CA ASP A 496 2.64 22.74 6.58
C ASP A 496 1.74 24.00 6.65
N THR A 497 0.99 24.24 5.57
CA THR A 497 0.19 25.44 5.41
C THR A 497 -1.24 25.20 4.93
N LEU A 498 -1.60 23.95 4.66
CA LEU A 498 -2.91 23.63 4.12
C LEU A 498 -3.95 23.44 5.22
N THR A 499 -5.17 23.91 4.96
CA THR A 499 -6.33 23.58 5.77
C THR A 499 -6.81 22.17 5.45
N ALA A 500 -7.60 21.60 6.34
CA ALA A 500 -8.25 20.32 6.15
C ALA A 500 -8.91 20.19 4.77
N ALA A 501 -9.69 21.19 4.37
CA ALA A 501 -10.36 21.18 3.07
C ALA A 501 -9.40 21.30 1.87
N GLN A 502 -8.23 21.90 2.06
CA GLN A 502 -7.20 21.99 1.01
C GLN A 502 -6.43 20.68 0.84
N MET A 503 -6.25 19.96 1.95
CA MET A 503 -5.59 18.66 1.92
C MET A 503 -6.46 17.61 1.21
N ASP A 504 -7.73 17.55 1.58
CA ASP A 504 -8.76 16.78 0.89
C ASP A 504 -8.81 17.12 -0.61
N PHE A 505 -8.66 18.42 -0.92
CA PHE A 505 -8.55 18.89 -2.29
C PHE A 505 -7.31 18.40 -3.02
N ASP A 506 -6.17 18.31 -2.38
CA ASP A 506 -4.95 17.87 -3.05
C ASP A 506 -5.00 16.39 -3.43
N TRP A 507 -5.67 15.54 -2.66
CA TRP A 507 -6.03 14.19 -3.07
C TRP A 507 -6.89 14.18 -4.34
N TYR A 508 -7.91 14.98 -4.35
CA TYR A 508 -8.88 15.00 -5.44
C TYR A 508 -8.51 15.98 -6.58
N ARG A 509 -7.68 16.98 -6.33
CA ARG A 509 -7.18 17.91 -7.35
C ARG A 509 -6.64 17.17 -8.55
N ASP A 510 -5.96 16.09 -8.27
CA ASP A 510 -5.24 15.32 -9.27
C ASP A 510 -6.18 14.49 -10.13
N LEU A 511 -7.33 14.10 -9.59
CA LEU A 511 -8.44 13.54 -10.38
C LEU A 511 -9.07 14.60 -11.31
N GLY A 512 -9.00 15.88 -10.94
CA GLY A 512 -9.68 16.98 -11.62
C GLY A 512 -8.82 17.93 -12.43
N ALA A 513 -7.51 17.86 -12.32
CA ALA A 513 -6.61 18.93 -12.76
C ALA A 513 -6.42 19.03 -14.28
N LEU A 514 -6.89 18.07 -15.07
CA LEU A 514 -6.71 18.08 -16.52
C LEU A 514 -8.03 18.21 -17.25
N PRO A 515 -8.47 19.43 -17.58
CA PRO A 515 -9.66 19.60 -18.41
C PRO A 515 -9.48 18.92 -19.76
N GLY A 516 -10.20 17.80 -19.97
CA GLY A 516 -10.19 17.08 -21.25
C GLY A 516 -8.96 16.21 -21.53
N GLY A 517 -8.08 16.03 -20.54
CA GLY A 517 -6.94 15.12 -20.62
C GLY A 517 -7.08 13.90 -19.69
N PRO A 518 -6.25 12.88 -19.85
CA PRO A 518 -6.18 11.78 -18.91
C PRO A 518 -5.80 12.36 -17.53
N ARG A 519 -6.44 11.88 -16.47
CA ARG A 519 -6.18 12.26 -15.08
C ARG A 519 -4.80 11.77 -14.58
N MET A 520 -4.00 11.24 -15.48
CA MET A 520 -2.72 10.62 -15.26
C MET A 520 -1.62 11.64 -14.95
N ASN A 521 -0.76 11.31 -14.01
CA ASN A 521 0.54 11.93 -13.77
C ASN A 521 0.54 13.36 -13.22
N VAL A 522 -0.45 13.77 -12.49
CA VAL A 522 -0.44 15.08 -11.82
C VAL A 522 -0.10 14.96 -10.35
N SER A 523 -0.38 13.81 -9.74
CA SER A 523 0.08 13.48 -8.39
C SER A 523 0.73 12.11 -8.37
N GLY A 524 1.41 11.82 -7.27
CA GLY A 524 1.99 10.53 -7.02
C GLY A 524 1.01 9.36 -6.85
N VAL A 525 -0.30 9.60 -6.75
CA VAL A 525 -1.29 8.57 -6.34
C VAL A 525 -1.80 7.65 -7.44
N PHE A 526 -1.70 8.08 -8.70
CA PHE A 526 -2.18 7.28 -9.82
C PHE A 526 -1.04 6.52 -10.47
N GLY A 527 -1.29 5.25 -10.74
CA GLY A 527 -0.41 4.45 -11.58
C GLY A 527 -0.30 5.04 -13.01
N PRO A 528 0.69 4.60 -13.79
CA PRO A 528 1.06 5.23 -15.07
C PRO A 528 -0.03 5.25 -16.13
N ARG A 529 -1.03 4.39 -16.03
CA ARG A 529 -2.18 4.33 -16.95
C ARG A 529 -3.47 4.90 -16.36
N GLY A 530 -3.43 5.37 -15.12
CA GLY A 530 -4.61 5.84 -14.40
C GLY A 530 -5.49 4.70 -13.89
N GLU A 531 -6.76 4.98 -13.73
CA GLU A 531 -7.76 4.04 -13.27
C GLU A 531 -8.44 3.29 -14.43
N LEU A 532 -9.19 2.23 -14.13
CA LEU A 532 -9.97 1.48 -15.10
C LEU A 532 -10.91 2.39 -15.94
N ILE A 533 -11.52 3.38 -15.30
CA ILE A 533 -12.41 4.33 -15.99
C ILE A 533 -11.69 5.19 -17.03
N ASP A 534 -10.40 5.46 -16.86
CA ASP A 534 -9.59 6.15 -17.87
C ASP A 534 -9.38 5.26 -19.11
N GLU A 535 -9.13 3.95 -18.90
CA GLU A 535 -9.00 3.00 -20.00
C GLU A 535 -10.33 2.80 -20.75
N LEU A 536 -11.44 2.69 -20.00
CA LEU A 536 -12.78 2.61 -20.59
C LEU A 536 -13.08 3.86 -21.42
N GLN A 537 -12.72 5.05 -20.94
CA GLN A 537 -12.92 6.30 -21.67
C GLN A 537 -12.09 6.34 -22.95
N ARG A 538 -10.85 5.88 -22.93
CA ARG A 538 -9.99 5.78 -24.13
C ARG A 538 -10.61 4.90 -25.22
N HIS A 539 -11.36 3.89 -24.81
CA HIS A 539 -12.04 2.96 -25.72
C HIS A 539 -13.51 3.33 -26.03
N GLY A 540 -13.98 4.48 -25.54
CA GLY A 540 -15.37 4.94 -25.79
C GLY A 540 -16.43 4.09 -25.10
N ILE A 541 -16.08 3.35 -24.05
CA ILE A 541 -16.98 2.53 -23.25
C ILE A 541 -17.63 3.42 -22.20
N SER A 542 -18.97 3.38 -22.12
CA SER A 542 -19.69 4.21 -21.14
C SER A 542 -19.47 3.74 -19.72
N PHE A 543 -19.25 4.69 -18.82
CA PHE A 543 -19.15 4.40 -17.40
C PHE A 543 -19.85 5.45 -16.56
N ARG A 544 -20.21 5.12 -15.31
CA ARG A 544 -20.70 6.03 -14.28
C ARG A 544 -20.13 5.68 -12.93
N VAL A 545 -19.85 6.71 -12.15
CA VAL A 545 -19.26 6.61 -10.82
C VAL A 545 -20.22 7.16 -9.76
N TYR A 546 -20.29 6.46 -8.65
CA TYR A 546 -21.18 6.72 -7.53
C TYR A 546 -20.40 6.60 -6.23
N GLY A 547 -20.10 7.72 -5.61
CA GLY A 547 -19.34 7.76 -4.34
C GLY A 547 -17.88 8.15 -4.57
N GLU A 548 -16.98 7.37 -4.10
CA GLU A 548 -15.56 7.67 -3.94
C GLU A 548 -14.88 8.27 -5.18
N GLN A 549 -15.05 7.67 -6.34
CA GLN A 549 -14.47 8.21 -7.58
C GLN A 549 -15.12 9.50 -8.08
N MET A 550 -16.18 9.98 -7.41
CA MET A 550 -16.81 11.27 -7.70
C MET A 550 -16.05 12.43 -7.08
N THR A 551 -14.85 12.64 -7.44
CA THR A 551 -14.00 13.67 -6.86
C THR A 551 -14.69 15.02 -6.79
N MET A 552 -14.99 15.48 -5.58
CA MET A 552 -15.54 16.80 -5.34
C MET A 552 -14.44 17.79 -4.94
N LEU A 553 -14.26 18.82 -5.74
CA LEU A 553 -13.38 19.94 -5.41
C LEU A 553 -13.89 20.68 -4.15
N PRO A 554 -13.04 21.42 -3.42
CA PRO A 554 -13.47 22.25 -2.28
C PRO A 554 -14.59 23.23 -2.59
N SER A 555 -14.75 23.59 -3.86
CA SER A 555 -15.87 24.40 -4.35
C SER A 555 -17.22 23.65 -4.40
N GLY A 556 -17.24 22.34 -4.10
CA GLY A 556 -18.39 21.46 -4.33
C GLY A 556 -18.59 21.07 -5.80
N ALA A 557 -17.65 21.42 -6.68
CA ALA A 557 -17.70 21.03 -8.10
C ALA A 557 -17.10 19.64 -8.28
N ILE A 558 -17.71 18.81 -9.12
CA ILE A 558 -17.12 17.54 -9.55
C ILE A 558 -15.94 17.83 -10.49
N ALA A 559 -14.88 17.04 -10.40
CA ALA A 559 -13.72 17.14 -11.26
C ALA A 559 -14.14 17.19 -12.75
N PRO A 560 -13.62 18.13 -13.55
CA PRO A 560 -14.10 18.36 -14.92
C PRO A 560 -14.15 17.11 -15.80
N GLY A 561 -13.15 16.23 -15.71
CA GLY A 561 -13.10 14.97 -16.47
C GLY A 561 -14.20 13.97 -16.11
N LEU A 562 -14.77 14.06 -14.91
CA LEU A 562 -15.81 13.17 -14.38
C LEU A 562 -17.22 13.76 -14.45
N ALA A 563 -17.37 15.05 -14.69
CA ALA A 563 -18.65 15.74 -14.55
C ALA A 563 -19.80 15.15 -15.39
N ALA A 564 -19.48 14.53 -16.53
CA ALA A 564 -20.44 13.84 -17.38
C ALA A 564 -20.76 12.40 -16.93
N HIS A 565 -19.92 11.82 -16.10
CA HIS A 565 -19.95 10.41 -15.70
C HIS A 565 -20.32 10.21 -14.23
N ALA A 566 -20.32 11.26 -13.44
CA ALA A 566 -20.64 11.18 -12.02
C ALA A 566 -22.13 11.43 -11.76
N ALA A 567 -22.70 10.66 -10.85
CA ALA A 567 -24.07 10.88 -10.37
C ALA A 567 -24.06 11.96 -9.27
N ARG A 568 -24.27 13.20 -9.66
CA ARG A 568 -24.15 14.38 -8.78
C ARG A 568 -24.99 14.35 -7.50
N ASP A 569 -26.12 13.64 -7.56
CA ASP A 569 -27.03 13.52 -6.43
C ASP A 569 -26.71 12.30 -5.54
N TYR A 570 -25.70 11.53 -5.89
CA TYR A 570 -25.21 10.45 -5.03
C TYR A 570 -24.41 11.05 -3.87
N PRO A 571 -24.79 10.76 -2.60
CA PRO A 571 -24.10 11.36 -1.47
C PRO A 571 -22.73 10.73 -1.24
N GLY A 572 -21.75 11.58 -1.06
CA GLY A 572 -20.46 11.21 -0.52
C GLY A 572 -19.44 10.79 -1.56
N ALA A 573 -18.55 11.75 -1.89
CA ALA A 573 -17.18 11.41 -2.28
C ALA A 573 -16.36 10.96 -1.04
N HIS A 574 -16.94 11.08 0.16
CA HIS A 574 -16.37 10.70 1.43
C HIS A 574 -17.30 9.76 2.17
N ILE A 575 -16.74 8.94 3.04
CA ILE A 575 -17.53 8.12 3.94
C ILE A 575 -18.18 9.05 4.98
N ASP A 576 -19.51 9.17 4.84
CA ASP A 576 -20.32 9.91 5.79
C ASP A 576 -21.29 8.93 6.49
N PHE A 577 -20.96 8.59 7.71
CA PHE A 577 -21.78 7.71 8.55
C PHE A 577 -23.16 8.30 8.90
N GLY A 578 -23.36 9.60 8.72
CA GLY A 578 -24.65 10.25 8.82
C GLY A 578 -25.59 9.92 7.65
N VAL A 579 -25.05 9.46 6.54
CA VAL A 579 -25.79 9.10 5.33
C VAL A 579 -25.91 7.59 5.19
N ARG A 580 -27.11 7.07 5.33
CA ARG A 580 -27.37 5.62 5.22
C ARG A 580 -27.23 5.13 3.77
N ASP A 581 -26.75 3.90 3.60
CA ASP A 581 -26.63 3.28 2.26
C ASP A 581 -27.98 3.06 1.57
N SER A 582 -29.07 3.00 2.30
CA SER A 582 -30.41 3.03 1.69
C SER A 582 -30.68 4.29 0.87
N ILE A 583 -30.10 5.43 1.25
CA ILE A 583 -30.19 6.68 0.46
C ILE A 583 -29.26 6.57 -0.75
N ARG A 584 -28.06 6.02 -0.58
CA ARG A 584 -27.13 5.75 -1.68
C ARG A 584 -27.77 4.83 -2.72
N ALA A 585 -28.38 3.73 -2.29
CA ALA A 585 -29.12 2.82 -3.15
C ALA A 585 -30.26 3.51 -3.94
N GLN A 586 -31.05 4.35 -3.27
CA GLN A 586 -32.11 5.13 -3.92
C GLN A 586 -31.56 6.09 -4.98
N ARG A 587 -30.46 6.78 -4.69
CA ARG A 587 -29.83 7.72 -5.63
C ARG A 587 -29.23 7.00 -6.83
N PHE A 588 -28.55 5.86 -6.60
CA PHE A 588 -28.06 5.01 -7.68
C PHE A 588 -29.20 4.57 -8.60
N LEU A 589 -30.26 4.03 -8.07
CA LEU A 589 -31.41 3.55 -8.86
C LEU A 589 -32.13 4.68 -9.61
N ALA A 590 -32.28 5.85 -8.98
CA ALA A 590 -32.89 7.03 -9.63
C ALA A 590 -32.01 7.51 -10.81
N ASP A 591 -30.70 7.50 -10.66
CA ASP A 591 -29.78 7.86 -11.74
C ASP A 591 -29.83 6.84 -12.89
N VAL A 592 -29.86 5.54 -12.58
CA VAL A 592 -30.01 4.46 -13.58
C VAL A 592 -31.36 4.56 -14.31
N ASP A 593 -32.41 4.95 -13.63
CA ASP A 593 -33.72 5.15 -14.25
C ASP A 593 -33.74 6.38 -15.18
N ALA A 594 -33.01 7.41 -14.84
CA ALA A 594 -32.95 8.65 -15.64
C ALA A 594 -32.01 8.52 -16.85
N HIS A 595 -30.92 7.78 -16.75
CA HIS A 595 -29.84 7.76 -17.74
C HIS A 595 -29.60 6.38 -18.39
N GLY A 596 -30.21 5.30 -17.86
CA GLY A 596 -29.89 3.93 -18.22
C GLY A 596 -28.68 3.40 -17.48
N LEU A 597 -28.49 2.08 -17.51
CA LEU A 597 -27.33 1.44 -16.91
C LEU A 597 -26.12 1.59 -17.84
N ALA A 598 -25.03 2.16 -17.36
CA ALA A 598 -23.77 2.27 -18.10
C ALA A 598 -23.15 0.89 -18.37
N ALA A 599 -22.19 0.82 -19.29
CA ALA A 599 -21.43 -0.42 -19.47
C ALA A 599 -20.64 -0.78 -18.22
N TYR A 600 -20.06 0.21 -17.53
CA TYR A 600 -19.42 0.02 -16.23
C TYR A 600 -19.99 1.01 -15.22
N SER A 601 -20.34 0.54 -14.04
CA SER A 601 -20.79 1.36 -12.91
C SER A 601 -19.98 1.00 -11.68
N TYR A 602 -19.25 1.96 -11.12
CA TYR A 602 -18.54 1.82 -9.84
C TYR A 602 -19.37 2.46 -8.74
N LEU A 603 -19.64 1.73 -7.68
CA LEU A 603 -20.56 2.12 -6.62
C LEU A 603 -20.00 1.76 -5.25
N THR A 604 -19.91 2.72 -4.33
CA THR A 604 -19.51 2.45 -2.94
C THR A 604 -20.71 2.41 -2.00
N LEU A 605 -20.73 1.43 -1.10
CA LEU A 605 -21.68 1.29 0.00
C LEU A 605 -20.89 1.16 1.31
N PRO A 606 -20.38 2.27 1.87
CA PRO A 606 -19.28 2.20 2.84
C PRO A 606 -19.72 2.09 4.31
N THR A 607 -21.03 2.10 4.63
CA THR A 607 -21.43 2.26 6.03
C THR A 607 -21.33 0.98 6.87
N ASP A 608 -21.00 -0.16 6.28
CA ASP A 608 -20.72 -1.40 7.01
C ASP A 608 -19.34 -1.41 7.68
N HIS A 609 -18.46 -0.46 7.36
CA HIS A 609 -17.31 -0.13 8.19
C HIS A 609 -17.69 0.07 9.65
N THR A 610 -18.86 0.64 9.88
CA THR A 610 -19.38 1.06 11.17
C THR A 610 -18.66 2.28 11.77
N ALA A 611 -19.17 2.80 12.85
CA ALA A 611 -18.54 3.85 13.65
C ALA A 611 -18.45 3.41 15.12
N GLY A 612 -18.33 2.11 15.32
CA GLY A 612 -18.26 1.52 16.65
C GLY A 612 -19.40 1.98 17.59
N SER A 613 -19.03 2.42 18.79
CA SER A 613 -19.95 2.88 19.82
C SER A 613 -20.24 4.39 19.78
N THR A 614 -19.93 5.10 18.68
CA THR A 614 -20.12 6.55 18.56
C THR A 614 -21.57 6.97 18.87
N PRO A 615 -21.80 7.87 19.86
CA PRO A 615 -23.14 8.27 20.27
C PRO A 615 -23.95 8.91 19.13
N GLY A 616 -25.19 8.49 18.96
CA GLY A 616 -26.13 9.06 17.98
C GLY A 616 -25.97 8.50 16.56
N LEU A 617 -24.89 7.78 16.22
CA LEU A 617 -24.76 7.00 15.01
C LEU A 617 -25.40 5.61 15.20
N LEU A 618 -25.60 4.87 14.12
CA LEU A 618 -26.13 3.49 14.20
C LEU A 618 -25.19 2.61 15.03
N THR A 619 -25.76 1.62 15.71
CA THR A 619 -24.94 0.58 16.30
C THR A 619 -24.24 -0.22 15.21
N PRO A 620 -23.09 -0.87 15.46
CA PRO A 620 -22.39 -1.66 14.46
C PRO A 620 -23.28 -2.65 13.73
N ALA A 621 -24.03 -3.47 14.45
CA ALA A 621 -24.99 -4.41 13.87
C ALA A 621 -26.07 -3.73 13.00
N SER A 622 -26.48 -2.52 13.34
CA SER A 622 -27.47 -1.76 12.57
C SER A 622 -26.87 -1.14 11.30
N PHE A 623 -25.61 -0.74 11.33
CA PHE A 623 -24.90 -0.31 10.14
C PHE A 623 -24.82 -1.45 9.13
N VAL A 624 -24.30 -2.60 9.52
CA VAL A 624 -24.15 -3.77 8.66
C VAL A 624 -25.52 -4.22 8.10
N ALA A 625 -26.55 -4.33 8.94
CA ALA A 625 -27.89 -4.72 8.48
C ALA A 625 -28.55 -3.67 7.55
N SER A 626 -28.23 -2.38 7.71
CA SER A 626 -28.73 -1.31 6.85
C SER A 626 -28.02 -1.33 5.49
N ASN A 627 -26.72 -1.59 5.47
CA ASN A 627 -25.93 -1.79 4.26
C ASN A 627 -26.44 -3.02 3.48
N ASP A 628 -26.61 -4.15 4.12
CA ASP A 628 -27.16 -5.38 3.52
C ASP A 628 -28.54 -5.14 2.85
N ALA A 629 -29.43 -4.41 3.53
CA ALA A 629 -30.73 -4.09 2.98
C ALA A 629 -30.63 -3.16 1.74
N ALA A 630 -29.65 -2.25 1.70
CA ALA A 630 -29.37 -1.43 0.54
C ALA A 630 -28.86 -2.26 -0.64
N LEU A 631 -27.93 -3.17 -0.42
CA LEU A 631 -27.44 -4.14 -1.40
C LEU A 631 -28.60 -4.94 -1.99
N GLY A 632 -29.44 -5.55 -1.13
CA GLY A 632 -30.61 -6.30 -1.56
C GLY A 632 -31.58 -5.48 -2.42
N THR A 633 -31.79 -4.21 -2.06
CA THR A 633 -32.63 -3.27 -2.82
C THR A 633 -32.08 -3.01 -4.22
N ILE A 634 -30.77 -2.79 -4.34
CA ILE A 634 -30.10 -2.56 -5.62
C ILE A 634 -30.26 -3.78 -6.53
N VAL A 635 -29.87 -4.96 -6.03
CA VAL A 635 -29.92 -6.19 -6.85
C VAL A 635 -31.36 -6.56 -7.25
N ALA A 636 -32.32 -6.37 -6.33
CA ALA A 636 -33.73 -6.62 -6.62
C ALA A 636 -34.30 -5.71 -7.71
N ALA A 637 -33.87 -4.44 -7.72
CA ALA A 637 -34.27 -3.49 -8.77
C ALA A 637 -33.59 -3.82 -10.09
N LEU A 638 -32.28 -4.02 -10.12
CA LEU A 638 -31.51 -4.36 -11.31
C LEU A 638 -32.02 -5.64 -11.96
N SER A 639 -32.36 -6.66 -11.16
CA SER A 639 -32.83 -7.96 -11.67
C SER A 639 -34.16 -7.91 -12.41
N ARG A 640 -34.92 -6.81 -12.31
CA ARG A 640 -36.19 -6.59 -13.01
C ARG A 640 -36.06 -5.71 -14.24
N ARG A 641 -34.88 -5.19 -14.51
CA ARG A 641 -34.64 -4.32 -15.68
C ARG A 641 -34.45 -5.14 -16.96
N PRO A 642 -34.76 -4.57 -18.14
CA PRO A 642 -34.53 -5.24 -19.43
C PRO A 642 -33.05 -5.55 -19.72
N ASP A 643 -32.12 -4.72 -19.19
CA ASP A 643 -30.69 -4.86 -19.34
C ASP A 643 -30.09 -5.95 -18.41
N TRP A 644 -30.84 -6.42 -17.42
CA TRP A 644 -30.43 -7.51 -16.52
C TRP A 644 -29.88 -8.72 -17.29
N LYS A 645 -30.49 -9.12 -18.38
CA LYS A 645 -30.09 -10.28 -19.19
C LYS A 645 -28.63 -10.26 -19.65
N SER A 646 -27.95 -9.12 -19.58
CA SER A 646 -26.56 -8.92 -19.97
C SER A 646 -25.77 -8.17 -18.86
N THR A 647 -26.23 -8.26 -17.63
CA THR A 647 -25.60 -7.59 -16.48
C THR A 647 -24.92 -8.60 -15.58
N VAL A 648 -23.75 -8.24 -15.05
CA VAL A 648 -23.12 -8.88 -13.90
C VAL A 648 -22.89 -7.83 -12.82
N VAL A 649 -23.11 -8.21 -11.57
CA VAL A 649 -22.79 -7.41 -10.38
C VAL A 649 -21.70 -8.14 -9.63
N PHE A 650 -20.57 -7.50 -9.41
CA PHE A 650 -19.54 -7.92 -8.48
C PHE A 650 -19.71 -7.15 -7.17
N VAL A 651 -19.60 -7.84 -6.06
CA VAL A 651 -19.65 -7.26 -4.73
C VAL A 651 -18.45 -7.74 -3.97
N THR A 652 -17.69 -6.83 -3.38
CA THR A 652 -16.56 -7.13 -2.51
C THR A 652 -16.32 -5.96 -1.54
N PHE A 653 -15.32 -6.11 -0.70
CA PHE A 653 -14.80 -5.05 0.17
C PHE A 653 -13.57 -4.42 -0.47
N ASP A 654 -13.17 -3.25 0.03
CA ASP A 654 -11.92 -2.59 -0.37
C ASP A 654 -10.72 -3.22 0.32
N ASP A 655 -10.84 -3.53 1.59
CA ASP A 655 -9.83 -4.28 2.36
C ASP A 655 -10.47 -5.26 3.35
N ALA A 656 -9.62 -5.94 4.12
CA ALA A 656 -10.00 -7.02 5.00
C ALA A 656 -9.86 -6.67 6.49
N GLN A 657 -10.03 -5.42 6.88
CA GLN A 657 -10.01 -5.05 8.30
C GLN A 657 -11.20 -5.65 9.04
N GLY A 658 -11.05 -5.87 10.34
CA GLY A 658 -12.13 -6.36 11.17
C GLY A 658 -11.68 -7.31 12.28
N THR A 659 -12.45 -8.36 12.55
CA THR A 659 -12.23 -9.25 13.69
C THR A 659 -11.39 -10.49 13.39
N GLY A 660 -10.81 -10.58 12.21
CA GLY A 660 -9.81 -11.57 11.81
C GLY A 660 -10.34 -12.70 10.92
N ASP A 661 -9.41 -13.41 10.32
CA ASP A 661 -9.63 -14.52 9.40
C ASP A 661 -8.68 -15.70 9.73
N HIS A 662 -9.11 -16.94 9.49
CA HIS A 662 -8.31 -18.11 9.82
C HIS A 662 -7.32 -18.53 8.72
N VAL A 663 -7.46 -17.97 7.51
CA VAL A 663 -6.61 -18.29 6.36
C VAL A 663 -5.53 -17.23 6.15
N ASP A 664 -5.96 -15.97 6.07
CA ASP A 664 -5.07 -14.84 5.76
C ASP A 664 -5.79 -13.54 6.15
N ASP A 665 -5.11 -12.58 6.76
CA ASP A 665 -5.74 -11.30 7.11
C ASP A 665 -6.09 -10.43 5.90
N HIS A 666 -5.62 -10.78 4.72
CA HIS A 666 -6.06 -10.16 3.47
C HIS A 666 -7.32 -10.82 2.90
N ARG A 667 -7.83 -11.89 3.51
CA ARG A 667 -8.99 -12.60 2.97
C ARG A 667 -10.30 -11.91 3.32
N MET A 668 -11.02 -11.53 2.28
CA MET A 668 -12.32 -10.87 2.37
C MET A 668 -13.37 -11.60 1.51
N ALA A 669 -14.64 -11.23 1.69
CA ALA A 669 -15.70 -11.81 0.90
C ALA A 669 -15.82 -11.14 -0.46
N ALA A 670 -16.06 -11.96 -1.49
CA ALA A 670 -16.50 -11.49 -2.79
C ALA A 670 -17.54 -12.44 -3.37
N PHE A 671 -18.49 -11.91 -4.11
CA PHE A 671 -19.47 -12.72 -4.84
C PHE A 671 -19.91 -12.04 -6.14
N ALA A 672 -20.31 -12.85 -7.09
CA ALA A 672 -20.84 -12.39 -8.38
C ALA A 672 -22.31 -12.74 -8.48
N VAL A 673 -23.12 -11.84 -9.04
CA VAL A 673 -24.57 -11.98 -9.22
C VAL A 673 -24.96 -11.59 -10.64
N GLY A 674 -25.75 -12.39 -11.32
CA GLY A 674 -26.22 -12.08 -12.66
C GLY A 674 -26.80 -13.30 -13.39
N PRO A 675 -27.49 -13.10 -14.53
CA PRO A 675 -28.08 -14.22 -15.25
C PRO A 675 -27.07 -15.27 -15.71
N TYR A 676 -25.90 -14.85 -16.13
CA TYR A 676 -24.85 -15.77 -16.56
C TYR A 676 -23.94 -16.25 -15.43
N VAL A 677 -24.19 -15.85 -14.17
CA VAL A 677 -23.42 -16.32 -13.03
C VAL A 677 -23.94 -17.68 -12.60
N ARG A 678 -23.03 -18.61 -12.29
CA ARG A 678 -23.34 -19.96 -11.80
C ARG A 678 -24.11 -19.87 -10.48
N ARG A 679 -25.07 -20.78 -10.35
CA ARG A 679 -25.94 -20.84 -9.17
C ARG A 679 -25.40 -21.82 -8.13
N GLY A 680 -25.42 -21.38 -6.85
CA GLY A 680 -25.05 -22.23 -5.72
C GLY A 680 -23.63 -22.76 -5.85
N TYR A 681 -22.71 -21.93 -6.29
CA TYR A 681 -21.34 -22.31 -6.57
C TYR A 681 -20.38 -21.57 -5.64
N ILE A 682 -19.53 -22.33 -4.97
CA ILE A 682 -18.41 -21.78 -4.22
C ILE A 682 -17.14 -22.00 -5.05
N ASP A 683 -16.44 -20.93 -5.34
CA ASP A 683 -15.20 -20.92 -6.10
C ASP A 683 -14.03 -20.68 -5.15
N GLY A 684 -13.28 -21.74 -4.85
CA GLY A 684 -12.08 -21.70 -4.00
C GLY A 684 -10.80 -21.28 -4.73
N THR A 685 -10.91 -20.82 -5.97
CA THR A 685 -9.75 -20.27 -6.69
C THR A 685 -9.28 -19.01 -6.00
N ARG A 686 -7.95 -18.88 -5.80
CA ARG A 686 -7.39 -17.66 -5.24
C ARG A 686 -7.52 -16.53 -6.25
N TYR A 687 -8.36 -15.59 -5.93
CA TYR A 687 -8.55 -14.31 -6.63
C TYR A 687 -8.15 -13.15 -5.73
N ALA A 688 -7.97 -11.99 -6.32
CA ALA A 688 -7.72 -10.74 -5.62
C ALA A 688 -8.42 -9.57 -6.32
N LEU A 689 -8.33 -8.36 -5.79
CA LEU A 689 -8.97 -7.17 -6.37
C LEU A 689 -8.63 -6.97 -7.86
N PRO A 690 -7.37 -7.14 -8.32
CA PRO A 690 -7.05 -7.07 -9.74
C PRO A 690 -7.80 -8.09 -10.61
N SER A 691 -8.26 -9.23 -10.04
CA SER A 691 -9.02 -10.24 -10.79
C SER A 691 -10.38 -9.72 -11.26
N ILE A 692 -11.04 -8.85 -10.48
CA ILE A 692 -12.29 -8.19 -10.91
C ILE A 692 -11.98 -7.24 -12.07
N LEU A 693 -11.00 -6.37 -11.94
CA LEU A 693 -10.61 -5.43 -13.00
C LEU A 693 -10.23 -6.19 -14.27
N ARG A 694 -9.42 -7.25 -14.13
CA ARG A 694 -9.05 -8.12 -15.26
C ARG A 694 -10.25 -8.74 -15.94
N THR A 695 -11.23 -9.18 -15.17
CA THR A 695 -12.48 -9.72 -15.73
C THR A 695 -13.23 -8.66 -16.55
N VAL A 696 -13.34 -7.43 -16.03
CA VAL A 696 -13.97 -6.30 -16.73
C VAL A 696 -13.21 -5.96 -18.02
N GLU A 697 -11.89 -5.88 -17.96
CA GLU A 697 -11.02 -5.61 -19.11
C GLU A 697 -11.24 -6.61 -20.23
N VAL A 698 -11.23 -7.90 -19.91
CA VAL A 698 -11.44 -8.96 -20.90
C VAL A 698 -12.86 -8.93 -21.46
N LEU A 699 -13.88 -8.67 -20.63
CA LEU A 699 -15.29 -8.56 -21.07
C LEU A 699 -15.47 -7.40 -22.08
N PHE A 700 -14.77 -6.30 -21.89
CA PHE A 700 -14.87 -5.12 -22.75
C PHE A 700 -13.78 -5.03 -23.83
N GLY A 701 -12.81 -5.93 -23.81
CA GLY A 701 -11.72 -5.97 -24.79
C GLY A 701 -10.75 -4.78 -24.65
N VAL A 702 -10.51 -4.31 -23.43
CA VAL A 702 -9.55 -3.24 -23.14
C VAL A 702 -8.26 -3.82 -22.57
N ASN A 703 -7.20 -3.01 -22.58
CA ASN A 703 -5.88 -3.45 -22.12
C ASN A 703 -5.78 -3.41 -20.58
N PRO A 704 -4.93 -4.25 -19.98
CA PRO A 704 -4.63 -4.14 -18.55
C PRO A 704 -3.92 -2.81 -18.23
N LEU A 705 -4.18 -2.30 -17.04
CA LEU A 705 -3.60 -1.05 -16.55
C LEU A 705 -2.12 -1.22 -16.20
N ASN A 706 -1.79 -2.33 -15.55
CA ASN A 706 -0.45 -2.59 -15.05
C ASN A 706 -0.15 -4.11 -15.02
N ILE A 707 0.97 -4.48 -14.40
CA ILE A 707 1.39 -5.88 -14.33
C ILE A 707 0.49 -6.73 -13.45
N TYR A 708 -0.16 -6.16 -12.45
CA TYR A 708 -0.95 -6.92 -11.47
C TYR A 708 -2.26 -7.43 -12.08
N ASP A 709 -3.03 -6.56 -12.75
CA ASP A 709 -4.23 -7.00 -13.47
C ASP A 709 -3.88 -7.85 -14.71
N ALA A 710 -2.74 -7.56 -15.37
CA ALA A 710 -2.26 -8.41 -16.46
C ALA A 710 -1.96 -9.85 -16.02
N ALA A 711 -1.45 -10.04 -14.80
CA ALA A 711 -1.12 -11.35 -14.23
C ALA A 711 -2.32 -11.99 -13.52
N ALA A 712 -3.31 -11.20 -13.11
CA ALA A 712 -4.44 -11.69 -12.34
C ALA A 712 -5.31 -12.68 -13.13
N PRO A 713 -5.74 -13.78 -12.52
CA PRO A 713 -6.68 -14.70 -13.16
C PRO A 713 -8.06 -14.04 -13.30
N PRO A 714 -8.62 -13.97 -14.51
CA PRO A 714 -9.99 -13.47 -14.67
C PRO A 714 -11.00 -14.48 -14.12
N MET A 715 -12.08 -14.01 -13.52
CA MET A 715 -13.05 -14.78 -12.75
C MET A 715 -14.10 -15.48 -13.65
N PHE A 716 -13.66 -16.12 -14.74
CA PHE A 716 -14.60 -16.71 -15.71
C PHE A 716 -15.20 -18.04 -15.28
N ASP A 717 -14.63 -18.72 -14.31
CA ASP A 717 -15.20 -19.95 -13.74
C ASP A 717 -16.52 -19.67 -13.01
N ALA A 718 -16.77 -18.44 -12.62
CA ALA A 718 -18.03 -17.99 -12.05
C ALA A 718 -19.19 -17.97 -13.06
N PHE A 719 -18.93 -18.05 -14.37
CA PHE A 719 -19.97 -17.89 -15.38
C PHE A 719 -20.53 -19.23 -15.91
N ALA A 720 -21.83 -19.21 -16.22
CA ALA A 720 -22.57 -20.30 -16.82
C ALA A 720 -22.79 -20.06 -18.31
N ALA A 721 -22.88 -21.14 -19.09
CA ALA A 721 -23.13 -21.06 -20.52
C ALA A 721 -24.57 -20.61 -20.87
N GLN A 722 -25.53 -20.79 -19.96
CA GLN A 722 -26.93 -20.44 -20.15
C GLN A 722 -27.38 -19.47 -19.05
N PRO A 723 -28.14 -18.42 -19.41
CA PRO A 723 -28.60 -17.44 -18.45
C PRO A 723 -29.81 -17.91 -17.64
N ASP A 724 -29.83 -17.59 -16.35
CA ASP A 724 -31.01 -17.59 -15.51
C ASP A 724 -31.43 -16.16 -15.18
N VAL A 725 -32.44 -15.66 -15.85
CA VAL A 725 -32.94 -14.28 -15.71
C VAL A 725 -33.97 -14.11 -14.59
N SER A 726 -34.10 -15.10 -13.70
CA SER A 726 -35.01 -15.03 -12.56
C SER A 726 -34.70 -13.80 -11.71
N PRO A 727 -35.69 -12.97 -11.37
CA PRO A 727 -35.45 -11.78 -10.57
C PRO A 727 -35.18 -12.13 -9.11
N TYR A 728 -34.26 -11.40 -8.49
CA TYR A 728 -34.04 -11.44 -7.07
C TYR A 728 -35.14 -10.68 -6.29
N ALA A 729 -35.47 -11.13 -5.09
CA ALA A 729 -36.36 -10.43 -4.18
C ALA A 729 -35.58 -10.03 -2.91
N ALA A 730 -35.49 -8.74 -2.66
CA ALA A 730 -34.81 -8.22 -1.47
C ALA A 730 -35.46 -8.78 -0.18
N LEU A 731 -34.62 -9.16 0.76
CA LEU A 731 -35.02 -9.60 2.08
C LEU A 731 -35.01 -8.41 3.06
N PRO A 732 -35.95 -8.34 3.99
CA PRO A 732 -35.93 -7.32 5.03
C PRO A 732 -34.79 -7.58 6.02
N ALA A 733 -34.32 -6.51 6.67
CA ALA A 733 -33.39 -6.67 7.79
C ALA A 733 -34.04 -7.51 8.92
N ASN A 734 -33.29 -8.49 9.43
CA ASN A 734 -33.77 -9.41 10.48
C ASN A 734 -33.63 -8.83 11.90
N ILE A 735 -33.02 -7.63 12.02
CA ILE A 735 -32.84 -6.93 13.30
C ILE A 735 -33.42 -5.50 13.22
N PRO A 736 -33.81 -4.90 14.36
CA PRO A 736 -34.14 -3.48 14.40
C PRO A 736 -32.93 -2.62 14.06
N ILE A 737 -33.14 -1.56 13.29
CA ILE A 737 -32.12 -0.55 12.98
C ILE A 737 -32.18 0.52 14.06
N VAL A 738 -31.19 0.56 14.93
CA VAL A 738 -31.14 1.45 16.12
C VAL A 738 -29.82 2.20 16.19
N ALA A 739 -29.83 3.38 16.80
CA ALA A 739 -28.63 4.15 17.05
C ALA A 739 -28.04 3.87 18.46
N ASN A 740 -26.75 4.12 18.60
CA ASN A 740 -26.08 4.18 19.90
C ASN A 740 -26.74 5.26 20.79
N PRO A 741 -26.82 5.03 22.10
CA PRO A 741 -27.33 6.02 23.03
C PRO A 741 -26.52 7.32 23.00
N GLY A 742 -27.21 8.44 23.11
CA GLY A 742 -26.60 9.77 23.19
C GLY A 742 -26.89 10.63 21.94
N VAL A 743 -26.21 11.74 21.84
CA VAL A 743 -26.35 12.71 20.76
C VAL A 743 -25.01 12.81 20.05
N LEU A 744 -25.04 12.75 18.75
CA LEU A 744 -23.84 12.93 17.91
C LEU A 744 -23.24 14.34 18.14
N ASP A 745 -22.02 14.39 18.57
CA ASP A 745 -21.21 15.61 18.47
C ASP A 745 -20.46 15.56 17.14
N PRO A 746 -20.81 16.40 16.16
CA PRO A 746 -20.13 16.41 14.85
C PRO A 746 -18.63 16.65 14.93
N LYS A 747 -18.12 17.17 16.06
CA LYS A 747 -16.69 17.39 16.27
C LYS A 747 -15.98 16.14 16.82
N SER A 748 -16.71 15.17 17.33
CA SER A 748 -16.17 13.94 17.88
C SER A 748 -16.17 12.79 16.85
N VAL A 749 -16.78 12.99 15.70
CA VAL A 749 -16.72 12.02 14.61
C VAL A 749 -15.37 12.18 13.92
N SER A 750 -14.46 11.29 14.22
CA SER A 750 -13.33 11.06 13.35
C SER A 750 -13.87 10.40 12.08
N PHE A 751 -13.70 11.04 10.94
CA PHE A 751 -13.92 10.42 9.64
C PHE A 751 -12.67 9.67 9.18
N ASP A 752 -11.72 9.53 10.05
CA ASP A 752 -10.52 8.75 9.86
C ASP A 752 -10.87 7.28 10.04
N LEU A 753 -11.00 6.60 8.93
CA LEU A 753 -11.42 5.21 8.87
C LEU A 753 -10.35 4.27 9.41
N ASP A 754 -9.09 4.66 9.31
CA ASP A 754 -7.92 3.88 9.64
C ASP A 754 -7.07 4.51 10.75
N GLY A 755 -7.60 5.48 11.46
CA GLY A 755 -6.88 6.15 12.54
C GLY A 755 -6.93 5.40 13.89
N PRO A 756 -6.23 5.90 14.90
CA PRO A 756 -6.14 5.23 16.22
C PRO A 756 -7.48 4.95 16.88
N ALA A 757 -8.52 5.76 16.55
CA ALA A 757 -9.88 5.51 17.02
C ALA A 757 -10.53 4.30 16.35
N SER A 758 -10.16 4.00 15.11
CA SER A 758 -10.67 2.85 14.35
C SER A 758 -10.06 1.53 14.83
N ALA A 759 -8.85 1.52 15.33
CA ALA A 759 -8.24 0.33 15.92
C ALA A 759 -9.06 -0.28 17.08
N LEU A 760 -9.93 0.52 17.71
CA LEU A 760 -10.86 0.02 18.74
C LEU A 760 -12.19 -0.50 18.17
N ILE A 761 -12.49 -0.23 16.89
CA ILE A 761 -13.78 -0.58 16.28
C ILE A 761 -14.01 -2.11 16.29
N PRO A 762 -13.07 -2.96 15.88
CA PRO A 762 -13.27 -4.42 15.91
C PRO A 762 -13.62 -4.95 17.30
N ALA A 763 -12.94 -4.47 18.34
CA ALA A 763 -13.25 -4.85 19.72
C ALA A 763 -14.62 -4.32 20.17
N GLN A 764 -15.01 -3.11 19.79
CA GLN A 764 -16.31 -2.53 20.07
C GLN A 764 -17.43 -3.27 19.34
N GLU A 765 -17.21 -3.67 18.10
CA GLU A 765 -18.12 -4.47 17.30
C GLU A 765 -18.35 -5.84 17.95
N TRP A 766 -17.27 -6.54 18.27
CA TRP A 766 -17.34 -7.84 18.93
C TRP A 766 -18.09 -7.72 20.27
N ALA A 767 -17.73 -6.75 21.11
CA ALA A 767 -18.40 -6.53 22.38
C ALA A 767 -19.88 -6.17 22.23
N SER A 768 -20.24 -5.38 21.22
CA SER A 768 -21.63 -4.99 20.91
C SER A 768 -22.48 -6.16 20.44
N VAL A 769 -21.95 -7.07 19.63
CA VAL A 769 -22.66 -8.16 18.98
C VAL A 769 -22.61 -9.46 19.82
N ARG A 770 -21.46 -9.81 20.38
CA ARG A 770 -21.21 -11.04 21.12
C ARG A 770 -21.13 -10.85 22.63
N GLY A 771 -21.08 -9.60 23.09
CA GLY A 771 -20.96 -9.23 24.50
C GLY A 771 -19.50 -9.12 24.95
N ALA A 772 -19.21 -8.10 25.76
CA ALA A 772 -17.86 -7.78 26.24
C ALA A 772 -17.16 -8.95 26.98
N ALA A 773 -17.92 -9.81 27.64
CA ALA A 773 -17.36 -10.98 28.34
C ALA A 773 -16.75 -12.03 27.41
N SER A 774 -17.11 -12.03 26.11
CA SER A 774 -16.56 -12.96 25.12
C SER A 774 -15.27 -12.46 24.46
N LEU A 775 -14.96 -11.18 24.58
CA LEU A 775 -13.82 -10.54 23.93
C LEU A 775 -12.48 -11.21 24.30
N ALA A 776 -12.21 -11.42 25.60
CA ALA A 776 -10.98 -12.08 26.02
C ALA A 776 -10.82 -13.53 25.50
N SER A 777 -11.93 -14.23 25.26
CA SER A 777 -11.91 -15.58 24.67
C SER A 777 -11.63 -15.53 23.19
N HIS A 778 -12.16 -14.53 22.51
CA HIS A 778 -11.89 -14.23 21.12
C HIS A 778 -10.41 -13.88 20.95
N GLU A 779 -9.90 -12.89 21.64
CA GLU A 779 -8.47 -12.52 21.63
C GLU A 779 -7.54 -13.72 21.90
N ALA A 780 -7.87 -14.55 22.90
CA ALA A 780 -7.10 -15.76 23.17
C ALA A 780 -7.19 -16.82 22.07
N TYR A 781 -8.28 -16.84 21.30
CA TYR A 781 -8.41 -17.70 20.14
C TYR A 781 -7.51 -17.23 19.00
N LEU A 782 -7.55 -15.97 18.74
CA LEU A 782 -6.76 -15.28 17.75
C LEU A 782 -5.24 -15.46 18.00
N GLN A 783 -4.79 -15.32 19.24
CA GLN A 783 -3.42 -15.64 19.65
C GLN A 783 -2.98 -17.07 19.32
N ARG A 784 -3.91 -18.03 19.34
CA ARG A 784 -3.61 -19.42 18.97
C ARG A 784 -3.48 -19.64 17.47
N LEU A 785 -4.06 -18.77 16.66
CA LEU A 785 -3.91 -18.80 15.20
C LEU A 785 -2.57 -18.22 14.74
N GLY A 786 -1.79 -17.62 15.65
CA GLY A 786 -0.43 -17.19 15.38
C GLY A 786 -0.26 -15.66 15.36
N SER A 787 -1.31 -14.93 15.71
CA SER A 787 -1.26 -13.48 15.73
C SER A 787 -0.45 -12.91 16.89
N PRO A 788 0.34 -11.88 16.66
CA PRO A 788 0.87 -11.02 17.72
C PRO A 788 -0.25 -10.11 18.25
N VAL A 789 -1.17 -10.60 19.04
CA VAL A 789 -2.22 -9.77 19.66
C VAL A 789 -1.56 -8.74 20.58
N LEU A 790 -1.63 -7.47 20.23
CA LEU A 790 -1.62 -6.42 21.22
C LEU A 790 -2.88 -6.57 22.07
N ALA A 791 -2.71 -6.86 23.36
CA ALA A 791 -3.83 -7.00 24.27
C ALA A 791 -4.68 -5.71 24.23
N LEU A 792 -5.76 -5.73 23.47
CA LEU A 792 -6.84 -4.75 23.61
C LEU A 792 -7.41 -4.98 25.03
N SER A 793 -6.78 -4.37 26.03
CA SER A 793 -7.17 -4.55 27.39
C SER A 793 -8.62 -4.09 27.56
N ALA A 794 -9.44 -4.90 28.20
CA ALA A 794 -10.82 -4.58 28.57
C ALA A 794 -10.99 -3.22 29.31
N SER A 795 -9.89 -2.53 29.62
CA SER A 795 -9.86 -1.16 30.19
C SER A 795 -10.14 -0.05 29.18
N GLY A 796 -10.18 -0.32 27.87
CA GLY A 796 -10.53 0.65 26.82
C GLY A 796 -12.04 0.71 26.51
N VAL A 797 -12.79 -0.35 26.80
CA VAL A 797 -14.23 -0.45 26.50
C VAL A 797 -15.11 0.29 27.53
N ASP A 798 -14.58 0.60 28.73
CA ASP A 798 -15.28 1.27 29.83
C ASP A 798 -14.96 2.78 29.97
N ARG A 799 -14.43 3.45 28.94
CA ARG A 799 -14.16 4.90 29.03
C ARG A 799 -14.85 5.69 27.93
#